data_7c9e129ccf559923ecfb2d0b0010840d
#
_entry.id   7c9e129ccf559923ecfb2d0b0010840d
#
_cell.length_a   1.000
_cell.length_b   1.000
_cell.length_c   1.000
_cell.angle_alpha   90.00
_cell.angle_beta   90.00
_cell.angle_gamma   90.00
#
_symmetry.space_group_name_H-M   'P 1'
#
loop_
_entity.id
_entity.type
_entity.pdbx_description
1 polymer ?
#
loop_
_entity_poly.entity_id
_entity_poly.type
_entity_poly.pdbx_seq_one_letter_code
_entity_poly.pdbx_strand_id
1 'polypeptide(L)'
;MLQFSVVKKLRNRLHVKVTGHHFTEAEAAYVEDTLLLNDAIVDVTFYTRSSQIAIKHTGDVDAVRDAVLGLRDLDLSEAPALNEYSPRLVNKKYREMMINRTAVYLGKKAVLPAPIAAAWAWFDGIKFIGKAIKTLWQRKLTVEVLDGVAIGAALLQKDYPTAGAVMYLLGIGDILEEWTHRKSVLNLAQSMSLNVDKVWVLVDDIEVSKPVNEVVAGDQIIIRQGEVIPLDGTVIDGVVLVNESSMTGEPEAVRRDKDTSVYAGTVVEDGKAIVEVRSTSKSSRYEKIVNLIEESEQMKSGMEQQAYRMADKLVPISFIGAGLTYLLTRNVMKALSFVMVDFSCALKLSIPLAVLSAMQEASKRGITVKGGKFLEQIARADMIVFDKTGTLTKAEPEFEQIIPFNGHDADEMLKLAACIEEHFPHSMAKAIVRAAKDHALPHKEMHSDVEYVVAHGIASKVGRYRVRIGSAHYIFDDEKTKIPADEQEKFNNLPNTSSHIYLAIGGTLAAVICIKDPVREEAKQVIADLHALGIKKVVMMTGDSKRNAQRVADELGIDEVHAEVLPEDKASYVKQAKADGYTVMMVGDGINDSPAISEAHVGIAMNEGAPIAQKIANVTISSDHLQALVDLRRISIALMKRIKANYNGIVGFNGALVGGGVLGIMPPSQTAWLHNLFTLGIGLESMTPLLKKEEQKETVPTIDVTADSVVA
;
A
#
# COMPACT_ATOMS: atom_id res chain seq x y z
N MET A 1 -36.69 15.06 -12.92
CA MET A 1 -35.54 15.02 -13.83
C MET A 1 -34.60 16.16 -13.50
N LEU A 2 -33.34 15.87 -13.28
CA LEU A 2 -32.32 16.89 -12.99
C LEU A 2 -32.06 17.75 -14.23
N GLN A 3 -31.97 19.03 -14.05
CA GLN A 3 -31.62 19.98 -15.12
C GLN A 3 -30.29 20.64 -14.80
N PHE A 4 -29.40 20.68 -15.80
CA PHE A 4 -28.06 21.20 -15.68
C PHE A 4 -27.88 22.46 -16.49
N SER A 5 -27.32 23.52 -15.91
CA SER A 5 -26.98 24.76 -16.58
C SER A 5 -25.56 25.19 -16.24
N VAL A 6 -24.76 25.52 -17.26
CA VAL A 6 -23.41 26.02 -17.06
C VAL A 6 -23.45 27.45 -16.57
N VAL A 7 -22.97 27.68 -15.36
CA VAL A 7 -22.92 29.02 -14.74
C VAL A 7 -21.65 29.78 -15.10
N LYS A 8 -20.50 29.04 -15.12
CA LYS A 8 -19.20 29.65 -15.42
C LYS A 8 -18.27 28.61 -16.02
N LYS A 9 -17.57 29.00 -17.11
CA LYS A 9 -16.53 28.19 -17.76
C LYS A 9 -15.18 28.91 -17.65
N LEU A 10 -14.20 28.26 -17.03
CA LEU A 10 -12.81 28.69 -16.92
C LEU A 10 -11.93 27.66 -17.66
N ARG A 11 -10.65 27.97 -17.90
CA ARG A 11 -9.75 27.12 -18.69
C ARG A 11 -9.73 25.65 -18.23
N ASN A 12 -9.71 25.40 -16.91
CA ASN A 12 -9.67 24.05 -16.32
C ASN A 12 -10.73 23.86 -15.26
N ARG A 13 -11.81 24.69 -15.23
CA ARG A 13 -12.90 24.57 -14.28
C ARG A 13 -14.24 24.86 -14.93
N LEU A 14 -15.22 24.02 -14.65
CA LEU A 14 -16.60 24.17 -15.07
C LEU A 14 -17.50 24.30 -13.83
N HIS A 15 -18.34 25.32 -13.78
CA HIS A 15 -19.37 25.44 -12.75
C HIS A 15 -20.73 25.16 -13.37
N VAL A 16 -21.41 24.14 -12.87
CA VAL A 16 -22.71 23.70 -13.32
C VAL A 16 -23.72 23.88 -12.19
N LYS A 17 -24.86 24.50 -12.47
CA LYS A 17 -25.98 24.57 -11.55
C LYS A 17 -26.94 23.44 -11.84
N VAL A 18 -27.36 22.74 -10.79
CA VAL A 18 -28.34 21.65 -10.85
C VAL A 18 -29.66 22.21 -10.30
N THR A 19 -30.75 21.98 -11.02
CA THR A 19 -32.09 22.39 -10.61
C THR A 19 -33.04 21.19 -10.68
N GLY A 20 -34.14 21.24 -9.92
CA GLY A 20 -35.16 20.18 -9.90
C GLY A 20 -35.08 19.23 -8.70
N HIS A 21 -34.05 19.37 -7.84
CA HIS A 21 -33.91 18.57 -6.61
C HIS A 21 -33.16 19.34 -5.52
N HIS A 22 -33.53 19.09 -4.25
CA HIS A 22 -32.80 19.57 -3.08
C HIS A 22 -31.89 18.46 -2.56
N PHE A 23 -30.60 18.61 -2.77
CA PHE A 23 -29.62 17.60 -2.44
C PHE A 23 -29.31 17.57 -0.94
N THR A 24 -29.37 16.40 -0.36
CA THR A 24 -28.79 16.08 0.94
C THR A 24 -27.24 16.03 0.81
N GLU A 25 -26.54 16.01 1.95
CA GLU A 25 -25.07 15.87 1.92
C GLU A 25 -24.64 14.47 1.39
N ALA A 26 -25.46 13.43 1.62
CA ALA A 26 -25.21 12.07 1.11
C ALA A 26 -25.34 12.01 -0.42
N GLU A 27 -26.44 12.52 -0.97
CA GLU A 27 -26.65 12.57 -2.42
C GLU A 27 -25.57 13.43 -3.13
N ALA A 28 -25.17 14.54 -2.50
CA ALA A 28 -24.13 15.39 -3.04
C ALA A 28 -22.75 14.70 -3.04
N ALA A 29 -22.42 13.91 -2.01
CA ALA A 29 -21.21 13.07 -1.98
C ALA A 29 -21.26 11.99 -3.08
N TYR A 30 -22.41 11.35 -3.24
CA TYR A 30 -22.60 10.31 -4.25
C TYR A 30 -22.43 10.87 -5.67
N VAL A 31 -22.93 12.09 -5.94
CA VAL A 31 -22.70 12.79 -7.21
C VAL A 31 -21.21 13.15 -7.40
N GLU A 32 -20.52 13.61 -6.35
CA GLU A 32 -19.07 13.88 -6.42
C GLU A 32 -18.28 12.62 -6.76
N ASP A 33 -18.55 11.52 -6.07
CA ASP A 33 -17.87 10.24 -6.26
C ASP A 33 -18.14 9.69 -7.67
N THR A 34 -19.38 9.76 -8.16
CA THR A 34 -19.75 9.32 -9.50
C THR A 34 -19.02 10.12 -10.59
N LEU A 35 -18.91 11.45 -10.43
CA LEU A 35 -18.17 12.27 -11.39
C LEU A 35 -16.66 12.01 -11.37
N LEU A 36 -16.08 11.68 -10.21
CA LEU A 36 -14.66 11.37 -10.06
C LEU A 36 -14.26 10.04 -10.69
N LEU A 37 -15.19 9.18 -11.06
CA LEU A 37 -14.91 7.97 -11.84
C LEU A 37 -14.46 8.27 -13.30
N ASN A 38 -14.67 9.50 -13.77
CA ASN A 38 -14.25 9.89 -15.13
C ASN A 38 -12.82 10.46 -15.12
N ASP A 39 -11.91 9.86 -15.87
CA ASP A 39 -10.49 10.24 -15.95
C ASP A 39 -10.22 11.68 -16.39
N ALA A 40 -11.17 12.29 -17.11
CA ALA A 40 -11.08 13.71 -17.51
C ALA A 40 -11.33 14.66 -16.33
N ILE A 41 -11.85 14.18 -15.19
CA ILE A 41 -12.21 14.97 -14.01
C ILE A 41 -11.15 14.80 -12.92
N VAL A 42 -10.55 15.90 -12.51
CA VAL A 42 -9.46 15.93 -11.51
C VAL A 42 -10.00 16.15 -10.09
N ASP A 43 -11.05 16.97 -9.96
CA ASP A 43 -11.61 17.35 -8.65
C ASP A 43 -13.05 17.85 -8.84
N VAL A 44 -13.94 17.51 -7.90
CA VAL A 44 -15.34 17.91 -7.91
C VAL A 44 -15.71 18.45 -6.54
N THR A 45 -16.47 19.53 -6.51
CA THR A 45 -17.07 20.06 -5.27
C THR A 45 -18.53 20.42 -5.53
N PHE A 46 -19.44 19.76 -4.83
CA PHE A 46 -20.87 20.03 -4.88
C PHE A 46 -21.29 20.94 -3.72
N TYR A 47 -21.74 22.14 -4.02
CA TYR A 47 -22.26 23.11 -3.04
C TYR A 47 -23.75 22.89 -2.84
N THR A 48 -24.16 22.13 -1.83
CA THR A 48 -25.57 21.77 -1.55
C THR A 48 -26.48 22.99 -1.40
N ARG A 49 -26.05 24.07 -0.70
CA ARG A 49 -26.83 25.30 -0.50
C ARG A 49 -27.19 26.08 -1.78
N SER A 50 -26.30 26.03 -2.78
CA SER A 50 -26.48 26.71 -4.06
C SER A 50 -26.86 25.77 -5.20
N SER A 51 -26.88 24.47 -4.93
CA SER A 51 -27.02 23.39 -5.91
C SER A 51 -26.09 23.58 -7.12
N GLN A 52 -24.82 23.89 -6.84
CA GLN A 52 -23.78 24.09 -7.86
C GLN A 52 -22.66 23.06 -7.72
N ILE A 53 -22.21 22.53 -8.83
CA ILE A 53 -21.06 21.63 -8.94
C ILE A 53 -19.92 22.42 -9.56
N ALA A 54 -18.78 22.48 -8.87
CA ALA A 54 -17.52 22.97 -9.43
C ALA A 54 -16.65 21.79 -9.81
N ILE A 55 -16.36 21.63 -11.09
CA ILE A 55 -15.60 20.52 -11.67
C ILE A 55 -14.27 21.07 -12.18
N LYS A 56 -13.16 20.47 -11.72
CA LYS A 56 -11.82 20.72 -12.27
C LYS A 56 -11.47 19.57 -13.22
N HIS A 57 -11.05 19.89 -14.44
CA HIS A 57 -10.82 18.90 -15.49
C HIS A 57 -9.45 19.06 -16.18
N THR A 58 -9.00 18.01 -16.87
CA THR A 58 -7.71 17.94 -17.56
C THR A 58 -7.66 18.74 -18.87
N GLY A 59 -8.84 19.13 -19.42
CA GLY A 59 -8.96 19.88 -20.68
C GLY A 59 -10.04 19.33 -21.62
N ASP A 60 -10.40 18.05 -21.49
CA ASP A 60 -11.49 17.44 -22.23
C ASP A 60 -12.85 17.88 -21.67
N VAL A 61 -13.44 18.89 -22.31
CA VAL A 61 -14.71 19.48 -21.89
C VAL A 61 -15.89 18.62 -22.33
N ASP A 62 -15.76 17.86 -23.41
CA ASP A 62 -16.84 17.04 -23.94
C ASP A 62 -17.03 15.79 -23.06
N ALA A 63 -15.95 15.13 -22.65
CA ALA A 63 -16.01 14.04 -21.66
C ALA A 63 -16.62 14.50 -20.33
N VAL A 64 -16.29 15.71 -19.85
CA VAL A 64 -16.89 16.29 -18.64
C VAL A 64 -18.39 16.57 -18.84
N ARG A 65 -18.77 17.07 -20.00
CA ARG A 65 -20.19 17.33 -20.30
C ARG A 65 -20.99 16.02 -20.30
N ASP A 66 -20.45 14.98 -20.90
CA ASP A 66 -21.12 13.68 -20.99
C ASP A 66 -21.23 13.02 -19.61
N ALA A 67 -20.20 13.13 -18.77
CA ALA A 67 -20.26 12.70 -17.37
C ALA A 67 -21.34 13.46 -16.56
N VAL A 68 -21.46 14.77 -16.75
CA VAL A 68 -22.51 15.57 -16.10
C VAL A 68 -23.91 15.22 -16.62
N LEU A 69 -24.05 14.91 -17.90
CA LEU A 69 -25.33 14.49 -18.47
C LEU A 69 -25.73 13.10 -17.98
N GLY A 70 -24.79 12.20 -17.76
CA GLY A 70 -25.01 10.88 -17.17
C GLY A 70 -25.62 10.91 -15.76
N LEU A 71 -25.45 12.01 -15.03
CA LEU A 71 -26.10 12.20 -13.73
C LEU A 71 -27.64 12.28 -13.81
N ARG A 72 -28.22 12.40 -15.01
CA ARG A 72 -29.70 12.39 -15.18
C ARG A 72 -30.31 11.04 -14.86
N ASP A 73 -29.55 9.98 -15.10
CA ASP A 73 -29.98 8.59 -14.93
C ASP A 73 -29.52 8.01 -13.57
N LEU A 74 -28.84 8.84 -12.76
CA LEU A 74 -28.36 8.45 -11.44
C LEU A 74 -29.53 8.34 -10.45
N ASP A 75 -29.71 7.16 -9.86
CA ASP A 75 -30.68 6.97 -8.79
C ASP A 75 -30.15 7.51 -7.46
N LEU A 76 -30.62 8.70 -7.06
CA LEU A 76 -30.21 9.33 -5.81
C LEU A 76 -30.71 8.60 -4.55
N SER A 77 -31.65 7.66 -4.68
CA SER A 77 -32.13 6.86 -3.55
C SER A 77 -31.09 5.80 -3.11
N GLU A 78 -30.16 5.46 -4.00
CA GLU A 78 -29.05 4.57 -3.72
C GLU A 78 -27.86 5.26 -3.03
N ALA A 79 -27.94 6.59 -2.79
CA ALA A 79 -26.87 7.33 -2.15
C ALA A 79 -26.51 6.71 -0.79
N PRO A 80 -25.27 6.24 -0.59
CA PRO A 80 -24.88 5.60 0.66
C PRO A 80 -24.94 6.59 1.82
N ALA A 81 -25.36 6.12 2.99
CA ALA A 81 -25.34 6.94 4.20
C ALA A 81 -23.91 7.42 4.48
N LEU A 82 -23.73 8.70 4.73
CA LEU A 82 -22.43 9.27 5.07
C LEU A 82 -21.97 8.75 6.43
N ASN A 83 -20.82 8.10 6.47
CA ASN A 83 -20.15 7.75 7.71
C ASN A 83 -19.27 8.92 8.21
N GLU A 84 -18.79 8.84 9.46
CA GLU A 84 -17.93 9.88 10.06
C GLU A 84 -16.61 10.11 9.31
N TYR A 85 -16.19 9.13 8.49
CA TYR A 85 -14.97 9.14 7.69
C TYR A 85 -15.16 9.71 6.28
N SER A 86 -16.36 10.21 5.95
CA SER A 86 -16.58 10.84 4.64
C SER A 86 -15.73 12.13 4.53
N PRO A 87 -14.89 12.26 3.46
CA PRO A 87 -14.07 13.45 3.23
C PRO A 87 -14.87 14.74 3.24
N ARG A 88 -16.12 14.66 2.78
CA ARG A 88 -17.05 15.79 2.75
C ARG A 88 -17.46 16.25 4.15
N LEU A 89 -17.84 15.31 5.04
CA LEU A 89 -18.22 15.65 6.42
C LEU A 89 -17.03 16.18 7.21
N VAL A 90 -15.85 15.57 7.03
CA VAL A 90 -14.61 16.02 7.65
C VAL A 90 -14.29 17.45 7.21
N ASN A 91 -14.24 17.73 5.91
CA ASN A 91 -13.98 19.09 5.40
C ASN A 91 -15.02 20.13 5.89
N LYS A 92 -16.29 19.74 5.96
CA LYS A 92 -17.36 20.60 6.48
C LYS A 92 -17.16 20.92 7.96
N LYS A 93 -16.91 19.90 8.79
CA LYS A 93 -16.69 20.03 10.24
C LYS A 93 -15.56 21.01 10.54
N TYR A 94 -14.37 20.78 9.96
CA TYR A 94 -13.22 21.64 10.24
C TYR A 94 -13.36 23.05 9.67
N ARG A 95 -13.99 23.22 8.51
CA ARG A 95 -14.32 24.54 7.97
C ARG A 95 -15.28 25.32 8.90
N GLU A 96 -16.30 24.68 9.44
CA GLU A 96 -17.22 25.31 10.40
C GLU A 96 -16.50 25.65 11.70
N MET A 97 -15.62 24.79 12.20
CA MET A 97 -14.79 25.10 13.38
C MET A 97 -13.90 26.32 13.16
N MET A 98 -13.22 26.42 11.99
CA MET A 98 -12.39 27.58 11.63
C MET A 98 -13.21 28.87 11.52
N ILE A 99 -14.36 28.82 10.83
CA ILE A 99 -15.25 29.99 10.65
C ILE A 99 -15.76 30.44 12.01
N ASN A 100 -16.26 29.55 12.85
CA ASN A 100 -16.79 29.88 14.17
C ASN A 100 -15.71 30.49 15.07
N ARG A 101 -14.50 29.90 15.10
CA ARG A 101 -13.40 30.43 15.90
C ARG A 101 -12.98 31.83 15.42
N THR A 102 -12.91 32.06 14.11
CA THR A 102 -12.56 33.34 13.51
C THR A 102 -13.67 34.37 13.78
N ALA A 103 -14.92 34.00 13.62
CA ALA A 103 -16.06 34.87 13.88
C ALA A 103 -16.12 35.32 15.37
N VAL A 104 -15.88 34.37 16.29
CA VAL A 104 -15.83 34.67 17.73
C VAL A 104 -14.64 35.59 18.04
N TYR A 105 -13.44 35.36 17.47
CA TYR A 105 -12.28 36.22 17.69
C TYR A 105 -12.52 37.65 17.17
N LEU A 106 -13.01 37.79 15.93
CA LEU A 106 -13.32 39.11 15.33
C LEU A 106 -14.45 39.79 16.05
N GLY A 107 -15.51 39.06 16.42
CA GLY A 107 -16.63 39.57 17.18
C GLY A 107 -16.21 40.13 18.55
N LYS A 108 -15.38 39.37 19.29
CA LYS A 108 -14.83 39.83 20.58
C LYS A 108 -14.03 41.13 20.39
N LYS A 109 -13.19 41.21 19.36
CA LYS A 109 -12.36 42.39 19.06
C LYS A 109 -13.17 43.62 18.66
N ALA A 110 -14.31 43.43 17.95
CA ALA A 110 -15.11 44.51 17.42
C ALA A 110 -16.17 45.06 18.42
N VAL A 111 -16.68 44.19 19.31
CA VAL A 111 -17.90 44.51 20.09
C VAL A 111 -17.63 44.66 21.59
N LEU A 112 -16.59 43.96 22.13
CA LEU A 112 -16.39 43.96 23.58
C LEU A 112 -15.67 45.21 24.10
N PRO A 113 -16.24 45.91 25.14
CA PRO A 113 -15.53 46.97 25.87
C PRO A 113 -14.24 46.41 26.53
N ALA A 114 -13.22 47.28 26.64
CA ALA A 114 -11.88 46.89 27.13
C ALA A 114 -11.87 46.07 28.44
N PRO A 115 -12.66 46.41 29.50
CA PRO A 115 -12.62 45.63 30.73
C PRO A 115 -13.22 44.22 30.56
N ILE A 116 -14.27 44.09 29.72
CA ILE A 116 -14.87 42.78 29.45
C ILE A 116 -13.94 41.94 28.56
N ALA A 117 -13.25 42.55 27.56
CA ALA A 117 -12.26 41.90 26.73
C ALA A 117 -11.06 41.38 27.57
N ALA A 118 -10.64 42.15 28.59
CA ALA A 118 -9.60 41.72 29.53
C ALA A 118 -10.04 40.53 30.38
N ALA A 119 -11.22 40.56 30.95
CA ALA A 119 -11.78 39.44 31.73
C ALA A 119 -11.88 38.17 30.88
N TRP A 120 -12.34 38.34 29.64
CA TRP A 120 -12.44 37.20 28.69
C TRP A 120 -11.07 36.65 28.27
N ALA A 121 -10.06 37.49 28.05
CA ALA A 121 -8.72 37.07 27.74
C ALA A 121 -8.13 36.24 28.87
N TRP A 122 -8.37 36.61 30.15
CA TRP A 122 -8.01 35.81 31.31
C TRP A 122 -8.77 34.48 31.33
N PHE A 123 -10.07 34.48 31.07
CA PHE A 123 -10.87 33.25 31.07
C PHE A 123 -10.38 32.24 30.01
N ASP A 124 -10.12 32.70 28.77
CA ASP A 124 -9.59 31.87 27.70
C ASP A 124 -8.15 31.41 28.05
N GLY A 125 -7.33 32.29 28.63
CA GLY A 125 -5.94 32.02 28.99
C GLY A 125 -5.78 30.97 30.12
N ILE A 126 -6.74 30.87 31.03
CA ILE A 126 -6.72 29.88 32.13
C ILE A 126 -6.58 28.44 31.60
N LYS A 127 -7.18 28.13 30.43
CA LYS A 127 -7.08 26.80 29.83
C LYS A 127 -5.64 26.46 29.43
N PHE A 128 -4.94 27.41 28.82
CA PHE A 128 -3.54 27.23 28.40
C PHE A 128 -2.60 27.19 29.59
N ILE A 129 -2.78 28.09 30.57
CA ILE A 129 -1.99 28.13 31.78
C ILE A 129 -2.22 26.86 32.62
N GLY A 130 -3.47 26.39 32.73
CA GLY A 130 -3.79 25.15 33.42
C GLY A 130 -3.16 23.92 32.78
N LYS A 131 -3.14 23.85 31.44
CA LYS A 131 -2.48 22.80 30.69
C LYS A 131 -0.96 22.83 30.91
N ALA A 132 -0.35 24.00 30.89
CA ALA A 132 1.07 24.19 31.18
C ALA A 132 1.44 23.76 32.63
N ILE A 133 0.65 24.15 33.62
CA ILE A 133 0.87 23.77 35.04
C ILE A 133 0.76 22.23 35.19
N LYS A 134 -0.26 21.61 34.59
CA LYS A 134 -0.44 20.16 34.62
C LYS A 134 0.75 19.43 34.02
N THR A 135 1.29 19.92 32.88
CA THR A 135 2.46 19.35 32.20
C THR A 135 3.73 19.51 33.07
N LEU A 136 3.92 20.67 33.66
CA LEU A 136 5.03 20.90 34.62
C LEU A 136 4.94 19.97 35.84
N TRP A 137 3.73 19.72 36.34
CA TRP A 137 3.53 18.79 37.47
C TRP A 137 3.92 17.35 37.14
N GLN A 138 3.78 17.00 35.86
CA GLN A 138 4.26 15.73 35.29
C GLN A 138 5.78 15.71 35.04
N ARG A 139 6.52 16.79 35.42
CA ARG A 139 7.96 16.98 35.22
C ARG A 139 8.37 16.93 33.74
N LYS A 140 7.47 17.36 32.86
CA LYS A 140 7.71 17.44 31.41
C LYS A 140 7.81 18.91 30.99
N LEU A 141 8.84 19.23 30.20
CA LEU A 141 9.00 20.52 29.55
C LEU A 141 8.66 20.35 28.07
N THR A 142 7.42 20.65 27.74
CA THR A 142 6.89 20.55 26.36
C THR A 142 6.37 21.90 25.88
N VAL A 143 5.87 21.94 24.66
CA VAL A 143 5.33 23.15 24.01
C VAL A 143 4.20 23.78 24.80
N GLU A 144 3.35 22.95 25.44
CA GLU A 144 2.24 23.46 26.27
C GLU A 144 2.73 24.37 27.41
N VAL A 145 3.95 24.16 27.88
CA VAL A 145 4.58 25.02 28.88
C VAL A 145 5.02 26.36 28.26
N LEU A 146 5.59 26.32 27.04
CA LEU A 146 5.95 27.54 26.30
C LEU A 146 4.70 28.41 26.04
N ASP A 147 3.63 27.81 25.53
CA ASP A 147 2.37 28.50 25.24
C ASP A 147 1.75 29.12 26.48
N GLY A 148 1.69 28.34 27.58
CA GLY A 148 1.15 28.83 28.85
C GLY A 148 1.98 29.98 29.44
N VAL A 149 3.31 29.92 29.34
CA VAL A 149 4.21 30.99 29.80
C VAL A 149 4.05 32.24 28.90
N ALA A 150 3.99 32.07 27.58
CA ALA A 150 3.81 33.17 26.64
C ALA A 150 2.50 33.93 26.87
N ILE A 151 1.39 33.17 26.97
CA ILE A 151 0.06 33.76 27.22
C ILE A 151 0.01 34.37 28.62
N GLY A 152 0.51 33.69 29.63
CA GLY A 152 0.54 34.20 31.00
C GLY A 152 1.34 35.51 31.13
N ALA A 153 2.52 35.57 30.51
CA ALA A 153 3.32 36.80 30.51
C ALA A 153 2.65 37.96 29.80
N ALA A 154 1.99 37.73 28.65
CA ALA A 154 1.23 38.76 27.94
C ALA A 154 0.04 39.27 28.77
N LEU A 155 -0.70 38.37 29.44
CA LEU A 155 -1.81 38.73 30.33
C LEU A 155 -1.35 39.55 31.53
N LEU A 156 -0.23 39.18 32.19
CA LEU A 156 0.36 39.90 33.30
C LEU A 156 0.84 41.30 32.93
N GLN A 157 1.31 41.48 31.69
CA GLN A 157 1.68 42.78 31.12
C GLN A 157 0.47 43.61 30.65
N LYS A 158 -0.74 43.11 30.80
CA LYS A 158 -1.98 43.73 30.32
C LYS A 158 -2.02 43.90 28.80
N ASP A 159 -1.23 43.15 28.05
CA ASP A 159 -1.24 43.08 26.60
C ASP A 159 -2.29 42.05 26.11
N TYR A 160 -3.54 42.34 26.37
CA TYR A 160 -4.67 41.49 26.02
C TYR A 160 -4.82 41.24 24.50
N PRO A 161 -4.53 42.23 23.61
CA PRO A 161 -4.53 41.99 22.16
C PRO A 161 -3.55 40.94 21.72
N THR A 162 -2.33 40.97 22.22
CA THR A 162 -1.28 39.94 21.90
C THR A 162 -1.68 38.60 22.48
N ALA A 163 -2.10 38.51 23.75
CA ALA A 163 -2.57 37.25 24.34
C ALA A 163 -3.74 36.65 23.53
N GLY A 164 -4.72 37.47 23.16
CA GLY A 164 -5.87 37.02 22.35
C GLY A 164 -5.47 36.56 20.96
N ALA A 165 -4.53 37.25 20.29
CA ALA A 165 -4.03 36.87 18.98
C ALA A 165 -3.27 35.52 19.03
N VAL A 166 -2.42 35.32 20.04
CA VAL A 166 -1.69 34.06 20.24
C VAL A 166 -2.66 32.90 20.49
N MET A 167 -3.58 33.05 21.42
CA MET A 167 -4.60 32.01 21.68
C MET A 167 -5.48 31.68 20.47
N TYR A 168 -5.78 32.67 19.63
CA TYR A 168 -6.51 32.48 18.38
C TYR A 168 -5.66 31.67 17.39
N LEU A 169 -4.39 32.09 17.17
CA LEU A 169 -3.47 31.44 16.25
C LEU A 169 -3.16 29.99 16.62
N LEU A 170 -2.87 29.73 17.89
CA LEU A 170 -2.67 28.37 18.40
C LEU A 170 -3.89 27.49 18.10
N GLY A 171 -5.08 27.99 18.40
CA GLY A 171 -6.25 27.17 18.17
C GLY A 171 -6.69 27.04 16.71
N ILE A 172 -6.32 27.96 15.82
CA ILE A 172 -6.45 27.74 14.37
C ILE A 172 -5.40 26.74 13.90
N GLY A 173 -4.17 26.83 14.46
CA GLY A 173 -3.09 25.84 14.21
C GLY A 173 -3.54 24.42 14.51
N ASP A 174 -4.06 24.19 15.73
CA ASP A 174 -4.58 22.89 16.15
C ASP A 174 -5.67 22.35 15.20
N ILE A 175 -6.61 23.19 14.80
CA ILE A 175 -7.70 22.82 13.86
C ILE A 175 -7.12 22.45 12.48
N LEU A 176 -6.16 23.22 11.96
CA LEU A 176 -5.53 22.97 10.67
C LEU A 176 -4.69 21.70 10.70
N GLU A 177 -3.94 21.48 11.79
CA GLU A 177 -3.14 20.28 12.00
C GLU A 177 -4.03 19.03 11.98
N GLU A 178 -5.10 19.02 12.79
CA GLU A 178 -6.02 17.88 12.86
C GLU A 178 -6.74 17.66 11.52
N TRP A 179 -7.21 18.73 10.86
CA TRP A 179 -7.82 18.64 9.54
C TRP A 179 -6.88 18.06 8.49
N THR A 180 -5.65 18.54 8.43
CA THR A 180 -4.66 18.15 7.43
C THR A 180 -4.28 16.69 7.63
N HIS A 181 -4.09 16.28 8.88
CA HIS A 181 -3.84 14.89 9.25
C HIS A 181 -5.00 13.97 8.83
N ARG A 182 -6.22 14.28 9.25
CA ARG A 182 -7.43 13.53 8.88
C ARG A 182 -7.62 13.43 7.37
N LYS A 183 -7.43 14.53 6.65
CA LYS A 183 -7.53 14.56 5.20
C LYS A 183 -6.50 13.64 4.53
N SER A 184 -5.28 13.61 5.01
CA SER A 184 -4.22 12.75 4.47
C SER A 184 -4.52 11.27 4.70
N VAL A 185 -5.00 10.90 5.89
CA VAL A 185 -5.45 9.54 6.21
C VAL A 185 -6.59 9.11 5.28
N LEU A 186 -7.59 9.97 5.08
CA LEU A 186 -8.71 9.68 4.19
C LEU A 186 -8.29 9.52 2.72
N ASN A 187 -7.40 10.39 2.23
CA ASN A 187 -6.87 10.28 0.87
C ASN A 187 -6.09 8.98 0.67
N LEU A 188 -5.30 8.57 1.66
CA LEU A 188 -4.58 7.29 1.62
C LEU A 188 -5.56 6.12 1.65
N ALA A 189 -6.55 6.13 2.54
CA ALA A 189 -7.57 5.10 2.62
C ALA A 189 -8.35 4.96 1.31
N GLN A 190 -8.72 6.06 0.67
CA GLN A 190 -9.38 6.06 -0.63
C GLN A 190 -8.47 5.46 -1.72
N SER A 191 -7.19 5.82 -1.75
CA SER A 191 -6.22 5.27 -2.69
C SER A 191 -6.04 3.76 -2.51
N MET A 192 -6.05 3.26 -1.27
CA MET A 192 -5.94 1.82 -0.96
C MET A 192 -7.24 1.05 -1.22
N SER A 193 -8.40 1.70 -1.21
CA SER A 193 -9.71 1.07 -1.43
C SER A 193 -10.05 0.83 -2.91
N LEU A 194 -9.29 1.40 -3.84
CA LEU A 194 -9.51 1.24 -5.28
C LEU A 194 -9.14 -0.15 -5.82
N ASN A 195 -8.39 -0.96 -5.06
CA ASN A 195 -8.15 -2.37 -5.40
C ASN A 195 -9.39 -3.19 -5.02
N VAL A 196 -10.25 -3.44 -5.99
CA VAL A 196 -11.48 -4.22 -5.83
C VAL A 196 -11.12 -5.70 -5.91
N ASP A 197 -11.13 -6.39 -4.77
CA ASP A 197 -11.05 -7.85 -4.77
C ASP A 197 -12.36 -8.41 -5.31
N LYS A 198 -12.25 -9.34 -6.26
CA LYS A 198 -13.36 -10.10 -6.79
C LYS A 198 -13.57 -11.36 -5.95
N VAL A 199 -14.79 -11.82 -5.86
CA VAL A 199 -15.17 -13.06 -5.19
C VAL A 199 -16.02 -13.90 -6.15
N TRP A 200 -15.87 -15.21 -6.07
CA TRP A 200 -16.71 -16.14 -6.81
C TRP A 200 -18.02 -16.34 -6.07
N VAL A 201 -19.12 -15.96 -6.70
CA VAL A 201 -20.49 -16.12 -6.18
C VAL A 201 -21.16 -17.21 -6.98
N LEU A 202 -21.86 -18.12 -6.29
CA LEU A 202 -22.66 -19.16 -6.91
C LEU A 202 -24.06 -18.61 -7.19
N VAL A 203 -24.42 -18.51 -8.48
CA VAL A 203 -25.74 -18.06 -8.94
C VAL A 203 -26.31 -19.14 -9.84
N ASP A 204 -27.40 -19.76 -9.46
CA ASP A 204 -28.04 -20.86 -10.22
C ASP A 204 -27.04 -21.97 -10.60
N ASP A 205 -26.21 -22.40 -9.67
CA ASP A 205 -25.14 -23.40 -9.81
C ASP A 205 -24.01 -22.99 -10.81
N ILE A 206 -23.95 -21.72 -11.20
CA ILE A 206 -22.87 -21.17 -12.04
C ILE A 206 -21.98 -20.27 -11.21
N GLU A 207 -20.67 -20.46 -11.30
CA GLU A 207 -19.67 -19.62 -10.66
C GLU A 207 -19.51 -18.29 -11.41
N VAL A 208 -19.89 -17.18 -10.78
CA VAL A 208 -19.80 -15.84 -11.35
C VAL A 208 -18.84 -14.98 -10.53
N SER A 209 -17.85 -14.38 -11.16
CA SER A 209 -16.95 -13.45 -10.47
C SER A 209 -17.63 -12.10 -10.28
N LYS A 210 -17.85 -11.71 -9.01
CA LYS A 210 -18.42 -10.40 -8.65
C LYS A 210 -17.42 -9.59 -7.80
N PRO A 211 -17.42 -8.25 -7.88
CA PRO A 211 -16.74 -7.42 -6.90
C PRO A 211 -17.31 -7.65 -5.49
N VAL A 212 -16.44 -7.71 -4.47
CA VAL A 212 -16.85 -7.95 -3.07
C VAL A 212 -17.89 -6.92 -2.58
N ASN A 213 -17.84 -5.70 -3.08
CA ASN A 213 -18.78 -4.63 -2.72
C ASN A 213 -20.20 -4.80 -3.29
N GLU A 214 -20.38 -5.70 -4.26
CA GLU A 214 -21.70 -6.04 -4.86
C GLU A 214 -22.33 -7.30 -4.25
N VAL A 215 -21.61 -7.97 -3.34
CA VAL A 215 -22.12 -9.16 -2.65
C VAL A 215 -23.05 -8.72 -1.51
N VAL A 216 -24.20 -9.36 -1.40
CA VAL A 216 -25.22 -9.08 -0.37
C VAL A 216 -25.35 -10.25 0.62
N ALA A 217 -25.90 -9.98 1.81
CA ALA A 217 -26.16 -11.03 2.78
C ALA A 217 -27.14 -12.06 2.19
N GLY A 218 -26.80 -13.35 2.34
CA GLY A 218 -27.51 -14.46 1.71
C GLY A 218 -26.89 -14.94 0.39
N ASP A 219 -25.97 -14.18 -0.22
CA ASP A 219 -25.22 -14.67 -1.38
C ASP A 219 -24.32 -15.85 -0.95
N GLN A 220 -24.15 -16.81 -1.86
CA GLN A 220 -23.26 -17.95 -1.67
C GLN A 220 -21.93 -17.71 -2.36
N ILE A 221 -20.85 -17.61 -1.57
CA ILE A 221 -19.51 -17.43 -2.09
C ILE A 221 -18.72 -18.72 -2.03
N ILE A 222 -17.82 -18.90 -2.98
CA ILE A 222 -16.91 -20.04 -3.04
C ILE A 222 -15.57 -19.61 -2.51
N ILE A 223 -15.03 -20.35 -1.55
CA ILE A 223 -13.69 -20.17 -1.00
C ILE A 223 -12.84 -21.40 -1.32
N ARG A 224 -11.58 -21.17 -1.70
CA ARG A 224 -10.64 -22.19 -2.16
C ARG A 224 -9.32 -22.08 -1.43
N GLN A 225 -8.55 -23.15 -1.49
CA GLN A 225 -7.17 -23.19 -0.98
C GLN A 225 -6.35 -22.01 -1.47
N GLY A 226 -5.64 -21.35 -0.55
CA GLY A 226 -4.82 -20.19 -0.81
C GLY A 226 -5.57 -18.85 -0.81
N GLU A 227 -6.91 -18.83 -0.76
CA GLU A 227 -7.69 -17.59 -0.78
C GLU A 227 -7.92 -17.02 0.63
N VAL A 228 -8.00 -15.67 0.71
CA VAL A 228 -8.52 -14.98 1.90
C VAL A 228 -10.02 -14.99 1.87
N ILE A 229 -10.66 -15.37 2.96
CA ILE A 229 -12.11 -15.30 3.12
C ILE A 229 -12.52 -13.82 3.12
N PRO A 230 -13.31 -13.38 2.14
CA PRO A 230 -13.56 -11.94 1.95
C PRO A 230 -14.63 -11.37 2.91
N LEU A 231 -15.56 -12.22 3.35
CA LEU A 231 -16.74 -11.83 4.13
C LEU A 231 -17.04 -12.88 5.20
N ASP A 232 -17.60 -12.45 6.32
CA ASP A 232 -18.08 -13.35 7.38
C ASP A 232 -19.27 -14.18 6.89
N GLY A 233 -19.24 -15.48 7.13
CA GLY A 233 -20.31 -16.37 6.68
C GLY A 233 -20.35 -17.69 7.40
N THR A 234 -21.24 -18.57 6.92
CA THR A 234 -21.40 -19.94 7.38
C THR A 234 -21.14 -20.92 6.23
N VAL A 235 -20.35 -21.93 6.47
CA VAL A 235 -20.14 -23.02 5.51
C VAL A 235 -21.44 -23.76 5.31
N ILE A 236 -21.94 -23.80 4.07
CA ILE A 236 -23.17 -24.58 3.71
C ILE A 236 -22.82 -25.91 3.06
N ASP A 237 -21.66 -25.99 2.39
CA ASP A 237 -21.17 -27.21 1.77
C ASP A 237 -19.64 -27.21 1.68
N GLY A 238 -19.03 -28.40 1.72
CA GLY A 238 -17.58 -28.58 1.66
C GLY A 238 -16.87 -28.58 3.03
N VAL A 239 -15.55 -28.74 2.98
CA VAL A 239 -14.68 -28.75 4.16
C VAL A 239 -13.40 -27.96 3.84
N VAL A 240 -12.99 -27.06 4.74
CA VAL A 240 -11.77 -26.27 4.61
C VAL A 240 -10.98 -26.26 5.91
N LEU A 241 -9.66 -26.18 5.79
CA LEU A 241 -8.75 -25.84 6.88
C LEU A 241 -8.47 -24.34 6.81
N VAL A 242 -8.84 -23.61 7.86
CA VAL A 242 -8.75 -22.14 7.89
C VAL A 242 -7.70 -21.72 8.91
N ASN A 243 -6.72 -20.96 8.48
CA ASN A 243 -5.76 -20.31 9.36
C ASN A 243 -6.40 -19.06 9.98
N GLU A 244 -6.66 -19.12 11.26
CA GLU A 244 -7.25 -18.05 12.06
C GLU A 244 -6.21 -17.29 12.92
N SER A 245 -4.92 -17.52 12.72
CA SER A 245 -3.83 -16.92 13.49
C SER A 245 -3.90 -15.38 13.54
N SER A 246 -4.52 -14.78 12.53
CA SER A 246 -4.76 -13.34 12.48
C SER A 246 -5.78 -12.81 13.48
N MET A 247 -6.62 -13.68 14.01
CA MET A 247 -7.66 -13.35 14.99
C MET A 247 -7.33 -13.92 16.37
N THR A 248 -6.85 -15.15 16.43
CA THR A 248 -6.60 -15.90 17.66
C THR A 248 -5.16 -15.84 18.13
N GLY A 249 -4.22 -15.56 17.21
CA GLY A 249 -2.77 -15.63 17.47
C GLY A 249 -2.21 -17.07 17.46
N GLU A 250 -3.05 -18.08 17.28
CA GLU A 250 -2.64 -19.49 17.25
C GLU A 250 -2.31 -19.93 15.81
N PRO A 251 -1.17 -20.57 15.57
CA PRO A 251 -0.70 -20.91 14.22
C PRO A 251 -1.41 -22.16 13.63
N GLU A 252 -2.15 -22.94 14.42
CA GLU A 252 -2.82 -24.15 13.92
C GLU A 252 -4.06 -23.79 13.10
N ALA A 253 -4.17 -24.39 11.90
CA ALA A 253 -5.36 -24.25 11.06
C ALA A 253 -6.55 -25.00 11.65
N VAL A 254 -7.69 -24.34 11.70
CA VAL A 254 -8.94 -24.88 12.26
C VAL A 254 -9.78 -25.48 11.15
N ARG A 255 -10.21 -26.72 11.33
CA ARG A 255 -11.15 -27.35 10.40
C ARG A 255 -12.52 -26.69 10.49
N ARG A 256 -13.04 -26.28 9.34
CA ARG A 256 -14.38 -25.72 9.17
C ARG A 256 -15.17 -26.60 8.20
N ASP A 257 -16.30 -27.10 8.66
CA ASP A 257 -17.23 -27.93 7.90
C ASP A 257 -18.64 -27.35 7.95
N LYS A 258 -19.62 -28.06 7.40
CA LYS A 258 -20.99 -27.58 7.30
C LYS A 258 -21.53 -27.03 8.62
N ASP A 259 -22.25 -25.92 8.55
CA ASP A 259 -22.84 -25.14 9.65
C ASP A 259 -21.82 -24.47 10.60
N THR A 260 -20.53 -24.49 10.27
CA THR A 260 -19.53 -23.74 11.01
C THR A 260 -19.32 -22.33 10.46
N SER A 261 -18.96 -21.40 11.33
CA SER A 261 -18.69 -20.00 10.93
C SER A 261 -17.26 -19.84 10.42
N VAL A 262 -17.11 -19.03 9.37
CA VAL A 262 -15.83 -18.55 8.85
C VAL A 262 -15.79 -17.04 8.90
N TYR A 263 -14.60 -16.45 9.05
CA TYR A 263 -14.42 -15.05 9.33
C TYR A 263 -13.60 -14.34 8.25
N ALA A 264 -14.03 -13.15 7.89
CA ALA A 264 -13.33 -12.32 6.92
C ALA A 264 -11.90 -12.01 7.35
N GLY A 265 -10.96 -12.17 6.41
CA GLY A 265 -9.53 -11.93 6.64
C GLY A 265 -8.76 -13.13 7.19
N THR A 266 -9.40 -14.29 7.36
CA THR A 266 -8.72 -15.58 7.59
C THR A 266 -8.35 -16.23 6.25
N VAL A 267 -7.44 -17.19 6.25
CA VAL A 267 -6.90 -17.80 5.02
C VAL A 267 -7.26 -19.27 4.95
N VAL A 268 -7.75 -19.73 3.80
CA VAL A 268 -7.98 -21.15 3.54
C VAL A 268 -6.64 -21.82 3.25
N GLU A 269 -6.15 -22.66 4.17
CA GLU A 269 -4.91 -23.42 3.96
C GLU A 269 -5.11 -24.64 3.06
N ASP A 270 -6.27 -25.30 3.19
CA ASP A 270 -6.58 -26.46 2.37
C ASP A 270 -8.10 -26.65 2.21
N GLY A 271 -8.52 -27.24 1.08
CA GLY A 271 -9.90 -27.57 0.78
C GLY A 271 -10.65 -26.51 -0.04
N LYS A 272 -11.95 -26.80 -0.24
CA LYS A 272 -12.92 -25.92 -0.93
C LYS A 272 -14.25 -25.98 -0.16
N ALA A 273 -14.89 -24.81 0.01
CA ALA A 273 -16.22 -24.74 0.60
C ALA A 273 -17.09 -23.66 -0.04
N ILE A 274 -18.40 -23.82 0.10
CA ILE A 274 -19.40 -22.81 -0.23
C ILE A 274 -19.85 -22.17 1.09
N VAL A 275 -19.83 -20.86 1.13
CA VAL A 275 -20.13 -20.07 2.33
C VAL A 275 -21.28 -19.14 2.04
N GLU A 276 -22.33 -19.20 2.86
CA GLU A 276 -23.41 -18.21 2.85
C GLU A 276 -22.99 -16.97 3.63
N VAL A 277 -23.01 -15.81 2.98
CA VAL A 277 -22.60 -14.54 3.55
C VAL A 277 -23.61 -14.06 4.59
N ARG A 278 -23.18 -13.83 5.83
CA ARG A 278 -24.04 -13.35 6.93
C ARG A 278 -24.19 -11.84 6.98
N SER A 279 -23.13 -11.12 6.69
CA SER A 279 -23.12 -9.66 6.82
C SER A 279 -22.25 -9.03 5.75
N THR A 280 -22.81 -8.05 5.08
CA THR A 280 -22.09 -7.21 4.13
C THR A 280 -21.84 -5.85 4.79
N SER A 281 -20.67 -5.68 5.36
CA SER A 281 -20.31 -4.40 5.94
C SER A 281 -19.53 -3.59 4.92
N LYS A 282 -20.22 -2.79 4.11
CA LYS A 282 -19.60 -1.77 3.24
C LYS A 282 -18.75 -0.78 4.07
N SER A 283 -19.09 -0.56 5.35
CA SER A 283 -18.34 0.27 6.29
C SER A 283 -17.08 -0.42 6.84
N SER A 284 -17.09 -1.74 7.02
CA SER A 284 -16.03 -2.46 7.72
C SER A 284 -14.69 -2.46 6.96
N ARG A 285 -14.71 -2.43 5.62
CA ARG A 285 -13.46 -2.44 4.83
C ARG A 285 -12.74 -1.10 4.91
N TYR A 286 -13.46 0.00 4.74
CA TYR A 286 -12.91 1.34 4.89
C TYR A 286 -12.41 1.59 6.32
N GLU A 287 -13.19 1.19 7.33
CA GLU A 287 -12.78 1.24 8.73
C GLU A 287 -11.54 0.39 9.02
N LYS A 288 -11.45 -0.83 8.45
CA LYS A 288 -10.25 -1.68 8.56
C LYS A 288 -9.03 -0.99 7.94
N ILE A 289 -9.18 -0.34 6.78
CA ILE A 289 -8.10 0.41 6.14
C ILE A 289 -7.70 1.62 6.99
N VAL A 290 -8.65 2.38 7.50
CA VAL A 290 -8.37 3.51 8.41
C VAL A 290 -7.66 3.03 9.68
N ASN A 291 -8.12 1.94 10.30
CA ASN A 291 -7.47 1.36 11.46
C ASN A 291 -6.05 0.87 11.14
N LEU A 292 -5.84 0.26 9.97
CA LEU A 292 -4.52 -0.18 9.51
C LEU A 292 -3.58 1.01 9.29
N ILE A 293 -4.09 2.14 8.81
CA ILE A 293 -3.32 3.38 8.69
C ILE A 293 -3.01 3.96 10.07
N GLU A 294 -3.98 3.99 10.99
CA GLU A 294 -3.77 4.45 12.37
C GLU A 294 -2.79 3.56 13.14
N GLU A 295 -2.84 2.23 12.96
CA GLU A 295 -1.83 1.29 13.49
C GLU A 295 -0.46 1.53 12.85
N SER A 296 -0.42 1.78 11.54
CA SER A 296 0.80 2.12 10.81
C SER A 296 1.47 3.39 11.34
N GLU A 297 0.68 4.38 11.77
CA GLU A 297 1.21 5.59 12.42
C GLU A 297 1.87 5.32 13.77
N GLN A 298 1.46 4.27 14.48
CA GLN A 298 2.13 3.85 15.72
C GLN A 298 3.54 3.28 15.43
N MET A 299 3.80 2.78 14.23
CA MET A 299 5.11 2.32 13.75
C MET A 299 5.94 3.49 13.20
N LYS A 300 6.19 4.49 14.06
CA LYS A 300 6.96 5.69 13.68
C LYS A 300 8.36 5.34 13.24
N SER A 301 8.85 6.05 12.22
CA SER A 301 10.23 5.91 11.75
C SER A 301 11.24 6.34 12.82
N GLY A 302 12.46 5.80 12.76
CA GLY A 302 13.54 6.21 13.66
C GLY A 302 13.90 7.68 13.50
N MET A 303 13.89 8.20 12.27
CA MET A 303 14.11 9.63 11.99
C MET A 303 12.98 10.51 12.53
N GLU A 304 11.74 10.06 12.42
CA GLU A 304 10.60 10.76 13.00
C GLU A 304 10.73 10.85 14.53
N GLN A 305 11.03 9.74 15.19
CA GLN A 305 11.27 9.72 16.63
C GLN A 305 12.47 10.59 17.02
N GLN A 306 13.53 10.62 16.22
CA GLN A 306 14.68 11.47 16.43
C GLN A 306 14.33 12.95 16.29
N ALA A 307 13.54 13.32 15.28
CA ALA A 307 13.07 14.68 15.08
C ALA A 307 12.19 15.16 16.25
N TYR A 308 11.29 14.32 16.74
CA TYR A 308 10.50 14.63 17.95
C TYR A 308 11.41 14.83 19.19
N ARG A 309 12.36 13.94 19.42
CA ARG A 309 13.32 14.08 20.53
C ARG A 309 14.18 15.35 20.40
N MET A 310 14.56 15.74 19.18
CA MET A 310 15.28 17.00 18.94
C MET A 310 14.38 18.21 19.20
N ALA A 311 13.12 18.18 18.74
CA ALA A 311 12.16 19.24 19.01
C ALA A 311 11.95 19.44 20.52
N ASP A 312 11.76 18.37 21.28
CA ASP A 312 11.62 18.46 22.74
C ASP A 312 12.87 19.00 23.44
N LYS A 313 14.09 18.73 22.91
CA LYS A 313 15.34 19.30 23.44
C LYS A 313 15.48 20.79 23.17
N LEU A 314 14.77 21.34 22.19
CA LEU A 314 14.79 22.78 21.89
C LEU A 314 13.97 23.59 22.89
N VAL A 315 12.96 22.99 23.55
CA VAL A 315 12.12 23.68 24.54
C VAL A 315 12.93 24.25 25.73
N PRO A 316 13.78 23.49 26.42
CA PRO A 316 14.66 24.04 27.45
C PRO A 316 15.58 25.15 26.92
N ILE A 317 16.09 25.01 25.68
CA ILE A 317 16.95 26.02 25.05
C ILE A 317 16.18 27.33 24.84
N SER A 318 14.90 27.26 24.44
CA SER A 318 14.03 28.43 24.31
C SER A 318 13.84 29.15 25.64
N PHE A 319 13.66 28.44 26.74
CA PHE A 319 13.58 29.05 28.08
C PHE A 319 14.89 29.67 28.54
N ILE A 320 16.02 29.00 28.33
CA ILE A 320 17.35 29.55 28.64
C ILE A 320 17.59 30.81 27.81
N GLY A 321 17.30 30.76 26.50
CA GLY A 321 17.43 31.91 25.60
C GLY A 321 16.55 33.09 26.02
N ALA A 322 15.31 32.84 26.40
CA ALA A 322 14.39 33.85 26.92
C ALA A 322 14.93 34.47 28.22
N GLY A 323 15.40 33.63 29.15
CA GLY A 323 15.98 34.08 30.42
C GLY A 323 17.24 34.97 30.19
N LEU A 324 18.15 34.52 29.35
CA LEU A 324 19.35 35.30 28.98
C LEU A 324 18.97 36.63 28.29
N THR A 325 18.03 36.59 27.35
CA THR A 325 17.56 37.81 26.68
C THR A 325 16.95 38.78 27.67
N TYR A 326 16.17 38.32 28.64
CA TYR A 326 15.63 39.17 29.69
C TYR A 326 16.72 39.77 30.58
N LEU A 327 17.69 38.96 31.01
CA LEU A 327 18.80 39.42 31.85
C LEU A 327 19.62 40.50 31.18
N LEU A 328 19.89 40.34 29.87
CA LEU A 328 20.71 41.28 29.10
C LEU A 328 19.94 42.54 28.69
N THR A 329 18.68 42.42 28.29
CA THR A 329 17.91 43.55 27.72
C THR A 329 16.93 44.17 28.70
N ARG A 330 16.64 43.51 29.82
CA ARG A 330 15.57 43.87 30.78
C ARG A 330 14.21 44.12 30.12
N ASN A 331 14.00 43.53 28.93
CA ASN A 331 12.82 43.69 28.15
C ASN A 331 12.09 42.34 27.98
N VAL A 332 10.91 42.22 28.62
CA VAL A 332 10.11 40.99 28.60
C VAL A 332 9.63 40.70 27.18
N MET A 333 9.27 41.71 26.38
CA MET A 333 8.79 41.48 25.01
C MET A 333 9.87 40.85 24.11
N LYS A 334 11.15 41.25 24.27
CA LYS A 334 12.25 40.61 23.56
C LYS A 334 12.47 39.15 24.04
N ALA A 335 12.34 38.89 25.32
CA ALA A 335 12.44 37.55 25.87
C ALA A 335 11.31 36.64 25.38
N LEU A 336 10.09 37.18 25.27
CA LEU A 336 8.92 36.45 24.75
C LEU A 336 9.10 35.98 23.31
N SER A 337 9.94 36.63 22.50
CA SER A 337 10.23 36.17 21.13
C SER A 337 10.84 34.76 21.08
N PHE A 338 11.58 34.33 22.12
CA PHE A 338 12.05 32.96 22.22
C PHE A 338 10.92 31.96 22.52
N VAL A 339 9.94 32.38 23.27
CA VAL A 339 8.85 31.50 23.75
C VAL A 339 7.72 31.42 22.74
N MET A 340 7.56 32.47 21.91
CA MET A 340 6.51 32.54 20.88
C MET A 340 6.83 31.75 19.62
N VAL A 341 8.08 31.35 19.39
CA VAL A 341 8.50 30.58 18.22
C VAL A 341 8.80 29.15 18.66
N ASP A 342 7.87 28.26 18.38
CA ASP A 342 8.02 26.84 18.68
C ASP A 342 8.57 26.06 17.48
N PHE A 343 9.67 25.35 17.69
CA PHE A 343 10.29 24.52 16.67
C PHE A 343 9.59 23.18 16.49
N SER A 344 8.83 22.73 17.47
CA SER A 344 8.28 21.39 17.49
C SER A 344 6.96 21.26 16.71
N CYS A 345 6.11 22.29 16.69
CA CYS A 345 4.83 22.28 15.98
C CYS A 345 4.99 21.96 14.48
N ALA A 346 5.91 22.68 13.82
CA ALA A 346 6.15 22.46 12.39
C ALA A 346 6.72 21.07 12.09
N LEU A 347 7.58 20.51 12.96
CA LEU A 347 8.12 19.17 12.81
C LEU A 347 7.05 18.10 13.03
N LYS A 348 6.25 18.24 14.07
CA LYS A 348 5.17 17.31 14.42
C LYS A 348 4.10 17.24 13.33
N LEU A 349 3.87 18.34 12.61
CA LEU A 349 2.94 18.40 11.49
C LEU A 349 3.57 17.87 10.18
N SER A 350 4.72 18.37 9.80
CA SER A 350 5.30 18.16 8.46
C SER A 350 5.77 16.71 8.21
N ILE A 351 6.30 16.03 9.25
CA ILE A 351 6.88 14.70 9.08
C ILE A 351 5.81 13.63 8.85
N PRO A 352 4.76 13.51 9.70
CA PRO A 352 3.68 12.57 9.42
C PRO A 352 3.01 12.81 8.07
N LEU A 353 2.80 14.08 7.69
CA LEU A 353 2.22 14.43 6.40
C LEU A 353 3.09 14.00 5.21
N ALA A 354 4.40 14.15 5.33
CA ALA A 354 5.33 13.68 4.30
C ALA A 354 5.30 12.15 4.17
N VAL A 355 5.23 11.43 5.29
CA VAL A 355 5.11 9.96 5.31
C VAL A 355 3.80 9.51 4.68
N LEU A 356 2.67 10.11 5.06
CA LEU A 356 1.36 9.81 4.46
C LEU A 356 1.32 10.13 2.97
N SER A 357 1.95 11.23 2.54
CA SER A 357 2.09 11.57 1.12
C SER A 357 2.92 10.53 0.36
N ALA A 358 4.03 10.03 0.96
CA ALA A 358 4.84 8.96 0.38
C ALA A 358 4.07 7.66 0.24
N MET A 359 3.32 7.27 1.28
CA MET A 359 2.46 6.08 1.25
C MET A 359 1.36 6.20 0.20
N GLN A 360 0.74 7.37 0.06
CA GLN A 360 -0.26 7.63 -0.97
C GLN A 360 0.35 7.56 -2.38
N GLU A 361 1.55 8.10 -2.56
CA GLU A 361 2.24 8.05 -3.86
C GLU A 361 2.66 6.62 -4.23
N ALA A 362 3.10 5.82 -3.27
CA ALA A 362 3.36 4.39 -3.43
C ALA A 362 2.07 3.63 -3.79
N SER A 363 0.98 3.87 -3.06
CA SER A 363 -0.32 3.22 -3.29
C SER A 363 -0.87 3.45 -4.71
N LYS A 364 -0.69 4.66 -5.28
CA LYS A 364 -1.06 4.95 -6.68
C LYS A 364 -0.29 4.13 -7.71
N ARG A 365 0.82 3.51 -7.32
CA ARG A 365 1.64 2.62 -8.15
C ARG A 365 1.43 1.14 -7.79
N GLY A 366 0.36 0.83 -7.07
CA GLY A 366 0.07 -0.54 -6.64
C GLY A 366 0.98 -1.04 -5.51
N ILE A 367 1.62 -0.13 -4.76
CA ILE A 367 2.53 -0.47 -3.67
C ILE A 367 1.89 -0.09 -2.34
N THR A 368 1.58 -1.06 -1.50
CA THR A 368 1.04 -0.83 -0.15
C THR A 368 2.15 -0.98 0.89
N VAL A 369 2.40 0.06 1.67
CA VAL A 369 3.42 0.09 2.73
C VAL A 369 2.74 0.16 4.09
N LYS A 370 3.08 -0.73 5.02
CA LYS A 370 2.44 -0.83 6.35
C LYS A 370 2.95 0.17 7.38
N GLY A 371 3.83 1.08 7.02
CA GLY A 371 4.27 2.14 7.94
C GLY A 371 5.52 2.91 7.52
N GLY A 372 5.66 4.13 8.02
CA GLY A 372 6.77 5.02 7.72
C GLY A 372 8.16 4.46 8.10
N LYS A 373 8.22 3.61 9.11
CA LYS A 373 9.44 2.87 9.49
C LYS A 373 10.02 2.07 8.32
N PHE A 374 9.16 1.46 7.53
CA PHE A 374 9.61 0.62 6.41
C PHE A 374 10.14 1.47 5.24
N LEU A 375 9.51 2.63 4.96
CA LEU A 375 10.04 3.57 3.97
C LEU A 375 11.44 4.08 4.37
N GLU A 376 11.68 4.34 5.65
CA GLU A 376 13.01 4.71 6.15
C GLU A 376 14.01 3.58 5.94
N GLN A 377 13.64 2.33 6.29
CA GLN A 377 14.51 1.16 6.11
C GLN A 377 14.78 0.87 4.64
N ILE A 378 13.79 1.00 3.76
CA ILE A 378 13.97 0.92 2.31
C ILE A 378 14.96 1.97 1.82
N ALA A 379 14.85 3.22 2.30
CA ALA A 379 15.79 4.28 1.92
C ALA A 379 17.23 4.02 2.40
N ARG A 380 17.42 3.24 3.46
CA ARG A 380 18.73 2.88 4.03
C ARG A 380 19.25 1.54 3.57
N ALA A 381 18.41 0.72 2.96
CA ALA A 381 18.78 -0.63 2.55
C ALA A 381 20.02 -0.63 1.66
N ASP A 382 20.94 -1.53 1.94
CA ASP A 382 22.17 -1.73 1.18
C ASP A 382 22.31 -3.16 0.63
N MET A 383 21.40 -4.06 1.02
CA MET A 383 21.27 -5.39 0.47
C MET A 383 19.81 -5.71 0.11
N ILE A 384 19.62 -6.36 -1.03
CA ILE A 384 18.34 -6.93 -1.44
C ILE A 384 18.52 -8.42 -1.75
N VAL A 385 17.62 -9.24 -1.22
CA VAL A 385 17.57 -10.68 -1.45
C VAL A 385 16.30 -10.98 -2.24
N PHE A 386 16.45 -11.61 -3.38
CA PHE A 386 15.35 -12.05 -4.24
C PHE A 386 15.12 -13.53 -4.14
N ASP A 387 13.88 -13.97 -4.02
CA ASP A 387 13.52 -15.29 -4.52
C ASP A 387 13.53 -15.30 -6.05
N LYS A 388 13.81 -16.44 -6.67
CA LYS A 388 13.82 -16.57 -8.13
C LYS A 388 12.38 -16.71 -8.65
N THR A 389 11.68 -17.74 -8.22
CA THR A 389 10.41 -18.18 -8.81
C THR A 389 9.27 -17.24 -8.40
N GLY A 390 8.46 -16.77 -9.38
CA GLY A 390 7.36 -15.84 -9.11
C GLY A 390 7.80 -14.39 -8.78
N THR A 391 9.09 -14.16 -8.57
CA THR A 391 9.67 -12.84 -8.29
C THR A 391 10.51 -12.34 -9.47
N LEU A 392 11.67 -12.93 -9.72
CA LEU A 392 12.48 -12.62 -10.91
C LEU A 392 11.94 -13.27 -12.19
N THR A 393 11.12 -14.29 -12.04
CA THR A 393 10.38 -14.96 -13.12
C THR A 393 8.88 -14.67 -13.00
N LYS A 394 8.13 -14.95 -14.07
CA LYS A 394 6.67 -14.73 -14.09
C LYS A 394 5.87 -15.83 -13.39
N ALA A 395 6.53 -16.93 -12.96
CA ALA A 395 5.90 -18.17 -12.51
C ALA A 395 4.90 -18.76 -13.55
N GLU A 396 5.09 -18.42 -14.81
CA GLU A 396 4.38 -18.98 -15.94
C GLU A 396 5.34 -19.86 -16.73
N PRO A 397 5.53 -21.14 -16.34
CA PRO A 397 6.41 -22.03 -17.05
C PRO A 397 5.99 -22.19 -18.49
N GLU A 398 6.97 -22.20 -19.39
CA GLU A 398 6.77 -22.42 -20.82
C GLU A 398 7.34 -23.76 -21.24
N PHE A 399 6.60 -24.47 -22.07
CA PHE A 399 7.10 -25.67 -22.72
C PHE A 399 8.22 -25.30 -23.71
N GLU A 400 9.40 -25.93 -23.56
CA GLU A 400 10.53 -25.69 -24.46
C GLU A 400 10.60 -26.78 -25.53
N GLN A 401 10.66 -28.05 -25.11
CA GLN A 401 10.69 -29.20 -26.00
C GLN A 401 10.37 -30.50 -25.25
N ILE A 402 10.06 -31.53 -25.99
CA ILE A 402 9.96 -32.90 -25.49
C ILE A 402 10.99 -33.77 -26.18
N ILE A 403 11.72 -34.54 -25.41
CA ILE A 403 12.78 -35.47 -25.87
C ILE A 403 12.26 -36.88 -25.67
N PRO A 404 11.84 -37.60 -26.75
CA PRO A 404 11.32 -38.95 -26.63
C PRO A 404 12.47 -39.95 -26.41
N PHE A 405 12.19 -41.04 -25.74
CA PHE A 405 13.09 -42.18 -25.46
C PHE A 405 12.41 -43.47 -25.91
N ASN A 406 13.18 -44.54 -26.00
CA ASN A 406 12.68 -45.89 -26.30
C ASN A 406 11.91 -45.99 -27.62
N GLY A 407 12.28 -45.17 -28.62
CA GLY A 407 11.66 -45.18 -29.93
C GLY A 407 10.23 -44.57 -29.99
N HIS A 408 9.78 -43.89 -28.93
CA HIS A 408 8.49 -43.20 -28.92
C HIS A 408 8.52 -41.95 -29.80
N ASP A 409 7.34 -41.52 -30.26
CA ASP A 409 7.14 -40.30 -31.01
C ASP A 409 6.91 -39.11 -30.05
N ALA A 410 7.46 -37.92 -30.38
CA ALA A 410 7.43 -36.74 -29.54
C ALA A 410 5.98 -36.21 -29.34
N ASP A 411 5.21 -36.13 -30.43
CA ASP A 411 3.83 -35.62 -30.42
C ASP A 411 2.90 -36.56 -29.66
N GLU A 412 3.12 -37.90 -29.81
CA GLU A 412 2.37 -38.89 -29.04
C GLU A 412 2.67 -38.79 -27.53
N MET A 413 3.91 -38.57 -27.16
CA MET A 413 4.29 -38.41 -25.76
C MET A 413 3.81 -37.10 -25.16
N LEU A 414 3.84 -36.00 -25.91
CA LEU A 414 3.27 -34.72 -25.48
C LEU A 414 1.74 -34.82 -25.28
N LYS A 415 1.05 -35.46 -26.21
CA LYS A 415 -0.38 -35.71 -26.14
C LYS A 415 -0.73 -36.56 -24.91
N LEU A 416 0.04 -37.60 -24.63
CA LEU A 416 -0.16 -38.47 -23.48
C LEU A 416 0.09 -37.72 -22.16
N ALA A 417 1.17 -36.94 -22.09
CA ALA A 417 1.48 -36.13 -20.93
C ALA A 417 0.40 -35.09 -20.63
N ALA A 418 -0.06 -34.37 -21.68
CA ALA A 418 -1.13 -33.39 -21.54
C ALA A 418 -2.45 -34.02 -21.05
N CYS A 419 -2.79 -35.22 -21.58
CA CYS A 419 -3.99 -35.93 -21.18
C CYS A 419 -3.99 -36.29 -19.68
N ILE A 420 -2.85 -36.69 -19.12
CA ILE A 420 -2.72 -37.05 -17.69
C ILE A 420 -2.68 -35.80 -16.81
N GLU A 421 -1.96 -34.76 -17.25
CA GLU A 421 -1.74 -33.52 -16.49
C GLU A 421 -2.99 -32.61 -16.46
N GLU A 422 -3.93 -32.76 -17.39
CA GLU A 422 -5.13 -31.91 -17.48
C GLU A 422 -6.00 -31.99 -16.20
N HIS A 423 -5.94 -33.10 -15.48
CA HIS A 423 -6.73 -33.33 -14.26
C HIS A 423 -6.14 -32.64 -13.00
N PHE A 424 -4.90 -32.20 -13.06
CA PHE A 424 -4.19 -31.56 -11.91
C PHE A 424 -3.55 -30.24 -12.36
N PRO A 425 -4.32 -29.13 -12.39
CA PRO A 425 -3.92 -27.86 -13.01
C PRO A 425 -2.91 -27.07 -12.18
N HIS A 426 -1.68 -27.61 -11.98
CA HIS A 426 -0.55 -26.83 -11.49
C HIS A 426 0.18 -26.10 -12.65
N SER A 427 1.07 -25.18 -12.35
CA SER A 427 1.73 -24.30 -13.35
C SER A 427 2.43 -25.09 -14.47
N MET A 428 3.19 -26.13 -14.15
CA MET A 428 3.88 -26.95 -15.14
C MET A 428 2.91 -27.79 -15.98
N ALA A 429 1.83 -28.33 -15.37
CA ALA A 429 0.76 -29.04 -16.10
C ALA A 429 0.10 -28.15 -17.14
N LYS A 430 -0.22 -26.89 -16.74
CA LYS A 430 -0.77 -25.90 -17.66
C LYS A 430 0.13 -25.66 -18.87
N ALA A 431 1.45 -25.61 -18.67
CA ALA A 431 2.40 -25.43 -19.77
C ALA A 431 2.38 -26.63 -20.76
N ILE A 432 2.32 -27.86 -20.24
CA ILE A 432 2.24 -29.09 -21.06
C ILE A 432 0.92 -29.12 -21.84
N VAL A 433 -0.21 -28.85 -21.18
CA VAL A 433 -1.54 -28.85 -21.82
C VAL A 433 -1.64 -27.72 -22.88
N ARG A 434 -1.09 -26.53 -22.59
CA ARG A 434 -1.03 -25.44 -23.56
C ARG A 434 -0.20 -25.83 -24.78
N ALA A 435 0.99 -26.41 -24.58
CA ALA A 435 1.84 -26.89 -25.65
C ALA A 435 1.14 -27.91 -26.56
N ALA A 436 0.43 -28.87 -25.98
CA ALA A 436 -0.36 -29.84 -26.77
C ALA A 436 -1.47 -29.16 -27.61
N LYS A 437 -2.10 -28.12 -27.09
CA LYS A 437 -3.09 -27.32 -27.82
C LYS A 437 -2.45 -26.53 -28.96
N ASP A 438 -1.31 -25.89 -28.73
CA ASP A 438 -0.58 -25.09 -29.71
C ASP A 438 -0.03 -25.94 -30.86
N HIS A 439 0.33 -27.20 -30.56
CA HIS A 439 0.72 -28.20 -31.58
C HIS A 439 -0.48 -28.86 -32.27
N ALA A 440 -1.70 -28.38 -32.00
CA ALA A 440 -2.93 -28.93 -32.57
C ALA A 440 -3.10 -30.45 -32.35
N LEU A 441 -2.70 -30.93 -31.17
CA LEU A 441 -2.78 -32.35 -30.76
C LEU A 441 -4.08 -32.59 -29.96
N PRO A 442 -5.26 -32.78 -30.58
CA PRO A 442 -6.49 -33.04 -29.87
C PRO A 442 -6.39 -34.40 -29.18
N HIS A 443 -6.71 -34.46 -27.89
CA HIS A 443 -6.76 -35.72 -27.17
C HIS A 443 -8.17 -36.04 -26.73
N LYS A 444 -8.53 -37.31 -26.78
CA LYS A 444 -9.66 -37.90 -26.05
C LYS A 444 -9.07 -38.54 -24.80
N GLU A 445 -9.84 -38.62 -23.72
CA GLU A 445 -9.40 -39.38 -22.55
C GLU A 445 -8.90 -40.76 -22.96
N MET A 446 -7.60 -41.00 -22.70
CA MET A 446 -6.88 -42.22 -23.07
C MET A 446 -6.51 -43.09 -21.85
N HIS A 447 -6.85 -42.63 -20.66
CA HIS A 447 -6.44 -43.22 -19.39
C HIS A 447 -7.67 -43.67 -18.55
N SER A 448 -7.44 -44.55 -17.60
CA SER A 448 -8.34 -44.84 -16.49
C SER A 448 -8.10 -43.90 -15.32
N ASP A 449 -8.58 -44.25 -14.12
CA ASP A 449 -8.40 -43.46 -12.92
C ASP A 449 -6.98 -42.95 -12.76
N VAL A 450 -6.85 -41.65 -12.41
CA VAL A 450 -5.57 -40.96 -12.21
C VAL A 450 -5.31 -40.90 -10.70
N GLU A 451 -4.14 -41.38 -10.29
CA GLU A 451 -3.67 -41.37 -8.92
C GLU A 451 -2.65 -40.26 -8.75
N TYR A 452 -2.94 -39.30 -7.89
CA TYR A 452 -2.02 -38.23 -7.55
C TYR A 452 -1.13 -38.64 -6.38
N VAL A 453 0.18 -38.62 -6.58
CA VAL A 453 1.17 -38.85 -5.54
C VAL A 453 1.69 -37.49 -5.05
N VAL A 454 1.26 -37.09 -3.88
CA VAL A 454 1.53 -35.76 -3.29
C VAL A 454 3.03 -35.44 -3.34
N ALA A 455 3.37 -34.28 -3.87
CA ALA A 455 4.72 -33.71 -4.04
C ALA A 455 5.68 -34.52 -4.98
N HIS A 456 5.20 -35.55 -5.67
CA HIS A 456 6.05 -36.45 -6.46
C HIS A 456 5.65 -36.50 -7.94
N GLY A 457 4.38 -36.70 -8.24
CA GLY A 457 3.91 -36.82 -9.62
C GLY A 457 2.53 -37.48 -9.73
N ILE A 458 2.23 -37.97 -10.92
CA ILE A 458 0.95 -38.56 -11.26
C ILE A 458 1.19 -39.97 -11.84
N ALA A 459 0.34 -40.94 -11.42
CA ALA A 459 0.27 -42.27 -12.00
C ALA A 459 -1.09 -42.52 -12.62
N SER A 460 -1.13 -43.21 -13.75
CA SER A 460 -2.36 -43.64 -14.39
C SER A 460 -2.14 -44.92 -15.19
N LYS A 461 -3.22 -45.53 -15.72
CA LYS A 461 -3.16 -46.65 -16.62
C LYS A 461 -3.67 -46.28 -17.99
N VAL A 462 -2.87 -46.57 -19.02
CA VAL A 462 -3.24 -46.38 -20.42
C VAL A 462 -3.20 -47.76 -21.09
N GLY A 463 -4.37 -48.27 -21.41
CA GLY A 463 -4.50 -49.65 -21.82
C GLY A 463 -4.02 -50.63 -20.75
N ARG A 464 -2.99 -51.42 -21.05
CA ARG A 464 -2.38 -52.38 -20.12
C ARG A 464 -1.14 -51.86 -19.40
N TYR A 465 -0.64 -50.67 -19.77
CA TYR A 465 0.58 -50.10 -19.22
C TYR A 465 0.29 -49.08 -18.12
N ARG A 466 1.08 -49.16 -17.05
CA ARG A 466 1.12 -48.07 -16.04
C ARG A 466 1.98 -46.94 -16.57
N VAL A 467 1.42 -45.76 -16.61
CA VAL A 467 2.08 -44.52 -17.03
C VAL A 467 2.32 -43.65 -15.82
N ARG A 468 3.46 -43.02 -15.73
CA ARG A 468 3.84 -42.13 -14.63
C ARG A 468 4.51 -40.88 -15.19
N ILE A 469 4.14 -39.72 -14.61
CA ILE A 469 4.74 -38.44 -14.96
C ILE A 469 5.11 -37.71 -13.67
N GLY A 470 6.31 -37.13 -13.60
CA GLY A 470 6.73 -36.39 -12.41
C GLY A 470 8.21 -36.11 -12.31
N SER A 471 8.69 -35.85 -11.10
CA SER A 471 10.07 -35.50 -10.79
C SER A 471 11.06 -36.66 -11.01
N ALA A 472 12.36 -36.34 -11.09
CA ALA A 472 13.42 -37.36 -11.18
C ALA A 472 13.36 -38.32 -9.99
N HIS A 473 13.21 -37.81 -8.78
CA HIS A 473 13.12 -38.63 -7.57
C HIS A 473 11.96 -39.63 -7.66
N TYR A 474 10.77 -39.17 -8.02
CA TYR A 474 9.62 -40.06 -8.18
C TYR A 474 9.85 -41.14 -9.23
N ILE A 475 10.34 -40.77 -10.41
CA ILE A 475 10.49 -41.70 -11.52
C ILE A 475 11.63 -42.67 -11.33
N PHE A 476 12.81 -42.22 -10.84
CA PHE A 476 14.00 -43.03 -10.76
C PHE A 476 14.26 -43.64 -9.38
N ASP A 477 13.96 -42.90 -8.29
CA ASP A 477 14.27 -43.37 -6.94
C ASP A 477 13.11 -44.15 -6.33
N ASP A 478 11.87 -43.70 -6.46
CA ASP A 478 10.71 -44.38 -5.90
C ASP A 478 10.24 -45.52 -6.82
N GLU A 479 10.01 -45.25 -8.08
CA GLU A 479 9.40 -46.17 -9.03
C GLU A 479 10.43 -47.01 -9.82
N LYS A 480 11.77 -46.82 -9.57
CA LYS A 480 12.87 -47.57 -10.15
C LYS A 480 12.81 -47.71 -11.67
N THR A 481 12.35 -46.67 -12.36
CA THR A 481 12.24 -46.61 -13.82
C THR A 481 13.63 -46.73 -14.45
N LYS A 482 13.76 -47.51 -15.53
CA LYS A 482 15.00 -47.72 -16.23
C LYS A 482 15.15 -46.80 -17.43
N ILE A 483 16.35 -46.30 -17.62
CA ILE A 483 16.72 -45.56 -18.83
C ILE A 483 17.17 -46.63 -19.87
N PRO A 484 16.72 -46.54 -21.15
CA PRO A 484 17.22 -47.45 -22.19
C PRO A 484 18.72 -47.41 -22.29
N ALA A 485 19.38 -48.58 -22.29
CA ALA A 485 20.83 -48.66 -22.21
C ALA A 485 21.56 -48.00 -23.39
N ASP A 486 20.93 -48.02 -24.58
CA ASP A 486 21.38 -47.40 -25.82
C ASP A 486 21.17 -45.91 -25.89
N GLU A 487 20.37 -45.35 -25.01
CA GLU A 487 20.03 -43.91 -24.94
C GLU A 487 20.62 -43.21 -23.70
N GLN A 488 21.50 -43.83 -22.94
CA GLN A 488 22.13 -43.27 -21.76
C GLN A 488 22.92 -41.98 -22.07
N GLU A 489 23.58 -41.92 -23.22
CA GLU A 489 24.31 -40.72 -23.67
C GLU A 489 23.34 -39.57 -23.98
N LYS A 490 22.19 -39.88 -24.59
CA LYS A 490 21.13 -38.91 -24.84
C LYS A 490 20.55 -38.34 -23.55
N PHE A 491 20.34 -39.18 -22.53
CA PHE A 491 19.92 -38.77 -21.20
C PHE A 491 20.93 -37.85 -20.50
N ASN A 492 22.22 -38.18 -20.58
CA ASN A 492 23.28 -37.37 -19.98
C ASN A 492 23.46 -35.99 -20.67
N ASN A 493 23.03 -35.88 -21.92
CA ASN A 493 23.08 -34.65 -22.74
C ASN A 493 21.77 -33.88 -22.76
N LEU A 494 20.85 -34.09 -21.81
CA LEU A 494 19.61 -33.31 -21.68
C LEU A 494 19.94 -31.82 -21.50
N PRO A 495 19.10 -30.91 -22.03
CA PRO A 495 19.29 -29.48 -21.87
C PRO A 495 19.33 -29.06 -20.40
N ASN A 496 20.46 -28.49 -19.98
CA ASN A 496 20.62 -28.06 -18.58
C ASN A 496 20.02 -26.70 -18.27
N THR A 497 19.30 -26.10 -19.26
CA THR A 497 18.68 -24.78 -19.14
C THR A 497 17.23 -24.84 -18.71
N SER A 498 16.64 -26.02 -18.67
CA SER A 498 15.22 -26.28 -18.40
C SER A 498 15.04 -27.17 -17.18
N SER A 499 13.91 -27.06 -16.53
CA SER A 499 13.43 -28.06 -15.57
C SER A 499 12.89 -29.26 -16.34
N HIS A 500 13.15 -30.45 -15.80
CA HIS A 500 12.76 -31.69 -16.48
C HIS A 500 11.60 -32.36 -15.75
N ILE A 501 10.56 -32.73 -16.50
CA ILE A 501 9.51 -33.65 -16.09
C ILE A 501 9.69 -34.94 -16.87
N TYR A 502 9.67 -36.06 -16.15
CA TYR A 502 9.95 -37.37 -16.71
C TYR A 502 8.65 -38.17 -16.90
N LEU A 503 8.46 -38.71 -18.11
CA LEU A 503 7.36 -39.58 -18.46
C LEU A 503 7.84 -41.01 -18.61
N ALA A 504 7.27 -41.95 -17.85
CA ALA A 504 7.62 -43.35 -17.87
C ALA A 504 6.41 -44.23 -18.27
N ILE A 505 6.65 -45.24 -19.09
CA ILE A 505 5.64 -46.19 -19.55
C ILE A 505 6.13 -47.62 -19.21
N GLY A 506 5.34 -48.39 -18.44
CA GLY A 506 5.67 -49.76 -18.13
C GLY A 506 7.01 -49.99 -17.40
N GLY A 507 7.55 -48.95 -16.73
CA GLY A 507 8.80 -49.03 -15.98
C GLY A 507 10.07 -48.66 -16.79
N THR A 508 9.90 -48.10 -18.01
CA THR A 508 10.96 -47.54 -18.84
C THR A 508 10.71 -46.09 -19.16
N LEU A 509 11.76 -45.27 -19.22
CA LEU A 509 11.67 -43.88 -19.61
C LEU A 509 11.15 -43.76 -21.02
N ALA A 510 10.06 -43.00 -21.24
CA ALA A 510 9.41 -42.80 -22.54
C ALA A 510 9.69 -41.42 -23.11
N ALA A 511 9.73 -40.38 -22.27
CA ALA A 511 10.09 -39.02 -22.69
C ALA A 511 10.60 -38.19 -21.51
N VAL A 512 11.30 -37.10 -21.84
CA VAL A 512 11.66 -36.03 -20.94
C VAL A 512 11.07 -34.71 -21.50
N ILE A 513 10.25 -34.05 -20.71
CA ILE A 513 9.61 -32.78 -21.04
C ILE A 513 10.45 -31.67 -20.42
N CYS A 514 10.97 -30.79 -21.26
CA CYS A 514 11.79 -29.66 -20.85
C CYS A 514 10.88 -28.42 -20.70
N ILE A 515 10.86 -27.86 -19.51
CA ILE A 515 10.07 -26.68 -19.17
C ILE A 515 11.00 -25.57 -18.72
N LYS A 516 10.80 -24.38 -19.26
CA LYS A 516 11.54 -23.17 -18.91
C LYS A 516 10.67 -22.22 -18.13
N ASP A 517 11.24 -21.61 -17.08
CA ASP A 517 10.62 -20.53 -16.34
C ASP A 517 11.29 -19.20 -16.78
N PRO A 518 10.66 -18.41 -17.67
CA PRO A 518 11.30 -17.25 -18.27
C PRO A 518 11.51 -16.15 -17.24
N VAL A 519 12.69 -15.57 -17.25
CA VAL A 519 13.03 -14.38 -16.47
C VAL A 519 12.23 -13.19 -16.99
N ARG A 520 11.79 -12.30 -16.10
CA ARG A 520 11.09 -11.06 -16.49
C ARG A 520 12.01 -10.17 -17.33
N GLU A 521 11.50 -9.62 -18.42
CA GLU A 521 12.27 -8.80 -19.35
C GLU A 521 12.91 -7.58 -18.67
N GLU A 522 12.20 -6.98 -17.73
CA GLU A 522 12.67 -5.81 -16.99
C GLU A 522 13.66 -6.14 -15.85
N ALA A 523 13.82 -7.40 -15.45
CA ALA A 523 14.59 -7.78 -14.25
C ALA A 523 16.05 -7.26 -14.28
N LYS A 524 16.72 -7.37 -15.42
CA LYS A 524 18.10 -6.91 -15.58
C LYS A 524 18.22 -5.38 -15.37
N GLN A 525 17.28 -4.61 -15.95
CA GLN A 525 17.28 -3.17 -15.81
C GLN A 525 16.95 -2.75 -14.38
N VAL A 526 16.00 -3.42 -13.74
CA VAL A 526 15.63 -3.19 -12.34
C VAL A 526 16.80 -3.41 -11.40
N ILE A 527 17.58 -4.47 -11.58
CA ILE A 527 18.77 -4.75 -10.77
C ILE A 527 19.81 -3.64 -10.96
N ALA A 528 20.07 -3.22 -12.19
CA ALA A 528 20.99 -2.11 -12.49
C ALA A 528 20.51 -0.80 -11.84
N ASP A 529 19.22 -0.48 -11.91
CA ASP A 529 18.63 0.72 -11.30
C ASP A 529 18.72 0.67 -9.77
N LEU A 530 18.52 -0.50 -9.15
CA LEU A 530 18.67 -0.67 -7.70
C LEU A 530 20.11 -0.43 -7.25
N HIS A 531 21.11 -0.91 -7.99
CA HIS A 531 22.51 -0.58 -7.76
C HIS A 531 22.79 0.92 -7.89
N ALA A 532 22.26 1.57 -8.94
CA ALA A 532 22.38 3.02 -9.14
C ALA A 532 21.75 3.82 -7.99
N LEU A 533 20.70 3.28 -7.33
CA LEU A 533 20.05 3.84 -6.17
C LEU A 533 20.71 3.47 -4.83
N GLY A 534 21.90 2.84 -4.86
CA GLY A 534 22.76 2.61 -3.71
C GLY A 534 22.58 1.26 -3.01
N ILE A 535 21.92 0.28 -3.63
CA ILE A 535 21.99 -1.12 -3.19
C ILE A 535 23.39 -1.64 -3.51
N LYS A 536 24.10 -2.10 -2.49
CA LYS A 536 25.50 -2.55 -2.61
C LYS A 536 25.60 -4.03 -3.01
N LYS A 537 24.58 -4.81 -2.64
CA LYS A 537 24.60 -6.26 -2.83
C LYS A 537 23.21 -6.76 -3.19
N VAL A 538 23.11 -7.41 -4.35
CA VAL A 538 21.91 -8.12 -4.82
C VAL A 538 22.18 -9.62 -4.75
N VAL A 539 21.32 -10.34 -4.04
CA VAL A 539 21.43 -11.77 -3.78
C VAL A 539 20.23 -12.50 -4.35
N MET A 540 20.41 -13.63 -4.97
CA MET A 540 19.33 -14.52 -5.40
C MET A 540 19.38 -15.81 -4.61
N MET A 541 18.24 -16.25 -4.10
CA MET A 541 18.06 -17.54 -3.42
C MET A 541 17.02 -18.38 -4.16
N THR A 542 17.30 -19.63 -4.38
CA THR A 542 16.41 -20.54 -5.14
C THR A 542 16.58 -22.00 -4.72
N GLY A 543 15.51 -22.77 -4.81
CA GLY A 543 15.55 -24.23 -4.71
C GLY A 543 16.08 -24.94 -5.97
N ASP A 544 16.31 -24.19 -7.06
CA ASP A 544 16.82 -24.72 -8.31
C ASP A 544 18.26 -25.26 -8.19
N SER A 545 18.65 -26.09 -9.17
CA SER A 545 20.02 -26.57 -9.29
C SER A 545 21.02 -25.42 -9.43
N LYS A 546 22.19 -25.59 -8.83
CA LYS A 546 23.28 -24.60 -8.82
C LYS A 546 23.63 -24.08 -10.21
N ARG A 547 23.59 -24.95 -11.23
CA ARG A 547 23.93 -24.57 -12.62
C ARG A 547 22.89 -23.63 -13.24
N ASN A 548 21.60 -23.91 -13.04
CA ASN A 548 20.53 -23.03 -13.56
C ASN A 548 20.51 -21.70 -12.82
N ALA A 549 20.68 -21.73 -11.51
CA ALA A 549 20.73 -20.53 -10.68
C ALA A 549 21.89 -19.60 -11.10
N GLN A 550 23.10 -20.16 -11.30
CA GLN A 550 24.25 -19.37 -11.72
C GLN A 550 24.04 -18.71 -13.09
N ARG A 551 23.46 -19.44 -14.05
CA ARG A 551 23.14 -18.87 -15.38
C ARG A 551 22.21 -17.65 -15.28
N VAL A 552 21.15 -17.76 -14.49
CA VAL A 552 20.20 -16.64 -14.30
C VAL A 552 20.90 -15.47 -13.61
N ALA A 553 21.74 -15.72 -12.64
CA ALA A 553 22.51 -14.68 -11.95
C ALA A 553 23.47 -13.93 -12.90
N ASP A 554 24.18 -14.67 -13.74
CA ASP A 554 25.10 -14.09 -14.73
C ASP A 554 24.36 -13.24 -15.78
N GLU A 555 23.17 -13.70 -16.21
CA GLU A 555 22.30 -12.99 -17.15
C GLU A 555 21.78 -11.66 -16.57
N LEU A 556 21.40 -11.67 -15.31
CA LEU A 556 20.79 -10.52 -14.62
C LEU A 556 21.82 -9.58 -13.97
N GLY A 557 23.07 -10.01 -13.79
CA GLY A 557 24.09 -9.25 -13.07
C GLY A 557 23.89 -9.27 -11.55
N ILE A 558 23.49 -10.41 -10.99
CA ILE A 558 23.32 -10.63 -9.56
C ILE A 558 24.68 -10.91 -8.91
N ASP A 559 24.95 -10.28 -7.74
CA ASP A 559 26.27 -10.35 -7.09
C ASP A 559 26.55 -11.70 -6.40
N GLU A 560 25.51 -12.32 -5.83
CA GLU A 560 25.64 -13.57 -5.08
C GLU A 560 24.43 -14.48 -5.29
N VAL A 561 24.68 -15.77 -5.38
CA VAL A 561 23.66 -16.80 -5.64
C VAL A 561 23.73 -17.92 -4.62
N HIS A 562 22.58 -18.29 -4.07
CA HIS A 562 22.40 -19.49 -3.25
C HIS A 562 21.38 -20.39 -3.92
N ALA A 563 21.84 -21.54 -4.38
CA ALA A 563 21.03 -22.55 -5.05
C ALA A 563 20.74 -23.74 -4.10
N GLU A 564 19.72 -24.53 -4.44
CA GLU A 564 19.34 -25.73 -3.68
C GLU A 564 18.99 -25.42 -2.20
N VAL A 565 18.41 -24.23 -1.95
CA VAL A 565 18.11 -23.71 -0.60
C VAL A 565 16.71 -24.08 -0.17
N LEU A 566 16.55 -24.55 1.05
CA LEU A 566 15.27 -24.76 1.70
C LEU A 566 14.72 -23.43 2.25
N PRO A 567 13.40 -23.32 2.50
CA PRO A 567 12.80 -22.11 3.08
C PRO A 567 13.44 -21.65 4.39
N GLU A 568 13.83 -22.59 5.26
CA GLU A 568 14.48 -22.33 6.54
C GLU A 568 15.89 -21.73 6.37
N ASP A 569 16.62 -22.17 5.34
CA ASP A 569 17.95 -21.65 5.02
C ASP A 569 17.89 -20.21 4.55
N LYS A 570 16.83 -19.84 3.80
CA LYS A 570 16.60 -18.44 3.37
C LYS A 570 16.47 -17.51 4.58
N ALA A 571 15.68 -17.89 5.58
CA ALA A 571 15.52 -17.11 6.81
C ALA A 571 16.84 -17.01 7.60
N SER A 572 17.59 -18.11 7.68
CA SER A 572 18.89 -18.16 8.35
C SER A 572 19.91 -17.24 7.68
N TYR A 573 19.97 -17.22 6.35
CA TYR A 573 20.82 -16.30 5.60
C TYR A 573 20.45 -14.83 5.86
N VAL A 574 19.18 -14.48 5.78
CA VAL A 574 18.71 -13.12 6.07
C VAL A 574 19.09 -12.69 7.48
N LYS A 575 18.93 -13.58 8.47
CA LYS A 575 19.33 -13.33 9.86
C LYS A 575 20.83 -13.10 9.99
N GLN A 576 21.66 -13.89 9.30
CA GLN A 576 23.11 -13.71 9.29
C GLN A 576 23.51 -12.40 8.63
N ALA A 577 22.94 -12.04 7.47
CA ALA A 577 23.21 -10.79 6.78
C ALA A 577 22.87 -9.57 7.65
N LYS A 578 21.79 -9.63 8.45
CA LYS A 578 21.48 -8.60 9.44
C LYS A 578 22.53 -8.52 10.55
N ALA A 579 23.03 -9.66 11.03
CA ALA A 579 24.10 -9.72 12.04
C ALA A 579 25.43 -9.15 11.52
N ASP A 580 25.69 -9.31 10.21
CA ASP A 580 26.84 -8.75 9.51
C ASP A 580 26.73 -7.24 9.26
N GLY A 581 25.60 -6.62 9.67
CA GLY A 581 25.39 -5.17 9.64
C GLY A 581 24.67 -4.64 8.39
N TYR A 582 24.20 -5.52 7.49
CA TYR A 582 23.40 -5.09 6.34
C TYR A 582 21.97 -4.70 6.71
N THR A 583 21.45 -3.68 6.05
CA THR A 583 20.01 -3.39 6.05
C THR A 583 19.37 -4.14 4.90
N VAL A 584 18.72 -5.27 5.22
CA VAL A 584 18.24 -6.25 4.25
C VAL A 584 16.79 -6.03 3.86
N MET A 585 16.51 -5.96 2.55
CA MET A 585 15.19 -6.17 1.96
C MET A 585 15.09 -7.61 1.44
N MET A 586 14.00 -8.31 1.73
CA MET A 586 13.68 -9.62 1.16
C MET A 586 12.46 -9.49 0.26
N VAL A 587 12.58 -9.96 -0.98
CA VAL A 587 11.50 -9.92 -1.99
C VAL A 587 11.16 -11.34 -2.40
N GLY A 588 9.91 -11.73 -2.25
CA GLY A 588 9.42 -13.06 -2.60
C GLY A 588 7.94 -13.05 -2.99
N ASP A 589 7.42 -14.17 -3.48
CA ASP A 589 6.03 -14.33 -3.92
C ASP A 589 5.13 -14.93 -2.83
N GLY A 590 5.70 -15.52 -1.77
CA GLY A 590 4.86 -15.86 -0.70
C GLY A 590 5.04 -17.01 0.23
N ILE A 591 4.56 -18.20 -0.08
CA ILE A 591 4.34 -19.23 0.94
C ILE A 591 5.69 -19.72 1.49
N ASN A 592 6.60 -20.04 0.59
CA ASN A 592 7.92 -20.63 0.94
C ASN A 592 8.88 -19.59 1.53
N ASP A 593 8.67 -18.30 1.22
CA ASP A 593 9.56 -17.21 1.62
C ASP A 593 9.08 -16.48 2.87
N SER A 594 7.89 -16.81 3.38
CA SER A 594 7.29 -16.17 4.55
C SER A 594 8.23 -16.05 5.76
N PRO A 595 9.03 -17.08 6.13
CA PRO A 595 10.01 -16.96 7.21
C PRO A 595 11.11 -15.94 6.92
N ALA A 596 11.64 -15.90 5.69
CA ALA A 596 12.68 -14.96 5.28
C ALA A 596 12.16 -13.53 5.14
N ILE A 597 10.92 -13.36 4.61
CA ILE A 597 10.21 -12.08 4.53
C ILE A 597 9.99 -11.50 5.94
N SER A 598 9.58 -12.33 6.89
CA SER A 598 9.37 -11.91 8.29
C SER A 598 10.68 -11.53 8.99
N GLU A 599 11.77 -12.24 8.72
CA GLU A 599 13.09 -12.01 9.33
C GLU A 599 13.76 -10.74 8.81
N ALA A 600 13.51 -10.29 7.58
CA ALA A 600 14.15 -9.15 6.96
C ALA A 600 13.85 -7.81 7.70
N HIS A 601 14.67 -6.77 7.45
CA HIS A 601 14.34 -5.42 7.89
C HIS A 601 13.09 -4.90 7.17
N VAL A 602 12.97 -5.24 5.88
CA VAL A 602 11.76 -5.01 5.09
C VAL A 602 11.46 -6.25 4.25
N GLY A 603 10.38 -6.92 4.58
CA GLY A 603 9.83 -8.00 3.78
C GLY A 603 8.85 -7.43 2.75
N ILE A 604 9.03 -7.81 1.49
CA ILE A 604 8.24 -7.36 0.34
C ILE A 604 7.61 -8.58 -0.32
N ALA A 605 6.29 -8.60 -0.40
CA ALA A 605 5.56 -9.60 -1.16
C ALA A 605 5.19 -9.05 -2.54
N MET A 606 5.54 -9.81 -3.58
CA MET A 606 5.22 -9.47 -4.97
C MET A 606 3.88 -10.06 -5.38
N ASN A 607 3.15 -9.29 -6.19
CA ASN A 607 1.94 -9.67 -6.88
C ASN A 607 0.87 -10.36 -6.01
N GLU A 608 -0.04 -11.09 -6.62
CA GLU A 608 -1.09 -11.89 -6.01
C GLU A 608 -0.56 -13.12 -5.23
N GLY A 609 0.68 -13.00 -4.71
CA GLY A 609 1.30 -13.99 -3.84
C GLY A 609 0.36 -14.42 -2.72
N ALA A 610 0.62 -15.59 -2.15
CA ALA A 610 -0.27 -16.17 -1.15
C ALA A 610 -0.70 -15.14 -0.11
N PRO A 611 -1.96 -15.10 0.27
CA PRO A 611 -2.50 -14.16 1.25
C PRO A 611 -1.74 -14.11 2.57
N ILE A 612 -1.09 -15.22 2.93
CA ILE A 612 -0.20 -15.33 4.10
C ILE A 612 1.01 -14.40 3.94
N ALA A 613 1.65 -14.37 2.76
CA ALA A 613 2.79 -13.49 2.53
C ALA A 613 2.41 -12.02 2.56
N GLN A 614 1.28 -11.66 1.96
CA GLN A 614 0.76 -10.29 2.03
C GLN A 614 0.50 -9.84 3.48
N LYS A 615 0.10 -10.78 4.34
CA LYS A 615 -0.19 -10.49 5.75
C LYS A 615 1.08 -10.30 6.57
N ILE A 616 2.12 -11.07 6.30
CA ILE A 616 3.41 -11.04 7.01
C ILE A 616 4.31 -9.92 6.46
N ALA A 617 4.30 -9.69 5.15
CA ALA A 617 5.13 -8.68 4.52
C ALA A 617 4.85 -7.26 5.03
N ASN A 618 5.91 -6.46 5.08
CA ASN A 618 5.83 -5.04 5.47
C ASN A 618 5.40 -4.15 4.30
N VAL A 619 5.63 -4.64 3.08
CA VAL A 619 5.24 -4.00 1.82
C VAL A 619 4.63 -5.06 0.92
N THR A 620 3.54 -4.72 0.24
CA THR A 620 2.94 -5.55 -0.80
C THR A 620 2.92 -4.78 -2.12
N ILE A 621 3.28 -5.45 -3.21
CA ILE A 621 3.29 -4.89 -4.56
C ILE A 621 2.28 -5.67 -5.38
N SER A 622 1.17 -5.02 -5.74
CA SER A 622 0.07 -5.62 -6.52
C SER A 622 0.28 -5.52 -8.04
N SER A 623 1.34 -4.82 -8.47
CA SER A 623 1.67 -4.74 -9.90
C SER A 623 2.50 -5.93 -10.35
N ASP A 624 2.27 -6.42 -11.57
CA ASP A 624 3.07 -7.47 -12.19
C ASP A 624 4.48 -7.02 -12.58
N HIS A 625 4.80 -5.73 -12.39
CA HIS A 625 6.06 -5.17 -12.82
C HIS A 625 7.05 -5.02 -11.67
N LEU A 626 8.22 -5.60 -11.85
CA LEU A 626 9.34 -5.51 -10.90
C LEU A 626 9.84 -4.05 -10.74
N GLN A 627 9.56 -3.18 -11.71
CA GLN A 627 9.88 -1.75 -11.69
C GLN A 627 9.30 -1.03 -10.47
N ALA A 628 8.22 -1.52 -9.88
CA ALA A 628 7.64 -0.99 -8.65
C ALA A 628 8.63 -0.96 -7.47
N LEU A 629 9.62 -1.87 -7.41
CA LEU A 629 10.68 -1.86 -6.40
C LEU A 629 11.59 -0.63 -6.54
N VAL A 630 11.91 -0.26 -7.77
CA VAL A 630 12.72 0.94 -8.07
C VAL A 630 11.94 2.20 -7.68
N ASP A 631 10.66 2.26 -8.00
CA ASP A 631 9.79 3.38 -7.63
C ASP A 631 9.66 3.50 -6.12
N LEU A 632 9.45 2.39 -5.42
CA LEU A 632 9.41 2.34 -3.96
C LEU A 632 10.71 2.88 -3.35
N ARG A 633 11.86 2.48 -3.89
CA ARG A 633 13.16 2.98 -3.44
C ARG A 633 13.32 4.47 -3.69
N ARG A 634 12.94 4.97 -4.89
CA ARG A 634 12.97 6.39 -5.25
C ARG A 634 12.10 7.23 -4.32
N ILE A 635 10.85 6.80 -4.07
CA ILE A 635 9.91 7.46 -3.15
C ILE A 635 10.52 7.52 -1.74
N SER A 636 11.08 6.41 -1.25
CA SER A 636 11.68 6.32 0.08
C SER A 636 12.87 7.26 0.25
N ILE A 637 13.77 7.33 -0.73
CA ILE A 637 14.90 8.26 -0.73
C ILE A 637 14.43 9.73 -0.79
N ALA A 638 13.44 10.03 -1.63
CA ALA A 638 12.86 11.36 -1.76
C ALA A 638 12.17 11.81 -0.46
N LEU A 639 11.48 10.91 0.23
CA LEU A 639 10.89 11.15 1.55
C LEU A 639 11.97 11.55 2.58
N MET A 640 13.07 10.81 2.65
CA MET A 640 14.16 11.13 3.59
C MET A 640 14.82 12.48 3.28
N LYS A 641 14.98 12.80 2.00
CA LYS A 641 15.47 14.13 1.57
C LYS A 641 14.51 15.25 1.98
N ARG A 642 13.20 15.06 1.81
CA ARG A 642 12.16 16.02 2.21
C ARG A 642 12.14 16.23 3.72
N ILE A 643 12.17 15.16 4.52
CA ILE A 643 12.22 15.26 6.00
C ILE A 643 13.44 16.08 6.44
N LYS A 644 14.61 15.84 5.86
CA LYS A 644 15.84 16.58 6.16
C LYS A 644 15.74 18.04 5.73
N ALA A 645 15.17 18.32 4.56
CA ALA A 645 14.97 19.68 4.07
C ALA A 645 13.99 20.46 4.96
N ASN A 646 12.86 19.84 5.33
CA ASN A 646 11.89 20.42 6.26
C ASN A 646 12.54 20.76 7.60
N TYR A 647 13.29 19.83 8.18
CA TYR A 647 14.02 20.06 9.43
C TYR A 647 14.95 21.28 9.35
N ASN A 648 15.79 21.35 8.33
CA ASN A 648 16.72 22.46 8.13
C ASN A 648 15.97 23.78 7.89
N GLY A 649 14.90 23.77 7.10
CA GLY A 649 14.05 24.94 6.85
C GLY A 649 13.39 25.45 8.13
N ILE A 650 12.84 24.55 8.97
CA ILE A 650 12.20 24.90 10.24
C ILE A 650 13.21 25.50 11.20
N VAL A 651 14.38 24.88 11.36
CA VAL A 651 15.42 25.41 12.27
C VAL A 651 15.94 26.76 11.79
N GLY A 652 16.21 26.91 10.50
CA GLY A 652 16.72 28.15 9.93
C GLY A 652 15.71 29.30 10.02
N PHE A 653 14.47 29.08 9.59
CA PHE A 653 13.44 30.10 9.58
C PHE A 653 13.04 30.53 11.02
N ASN A 654 12.79 29.58 11.89
CA ASN A 654 12.44 29.87 13.29
C ASN A 654 13.62 30.55 14.02
N GLY A 655 14.86 30.14 13.75
CA GLY A 655 16.04 30.81 14.28
C GLY A 655 16.14 32.29 13.83
N ALA A 656 15.81 32.58 12.57
CA ALA A 656 15.75 33.94 12.05
C ALA A 656 14.62 34.77 12.72
N LEU A 657 13.45 34.18 12.94
CA LEU A 657 12.35 34.85 13.65
C LEU A 657 12.72 35.18 15.10
N VAL A 658 13.34 34.26 15.83
CA VAL A 658 13.85 34.49 17.18
C VAL A 658 14.88 35.62 17.15
N GLY A 659 15.87 35.60 16.24
CA GLY A 659 16.87 36.67 16.08
C GLY A 659 16.24 38.03 15.83
N GLY A 660 15.25 38.12 14.91
CA GLY A 660 14.53 39.35 14.61
C GLY A 660 13.74 39.90 15.81
N GLY A 661 13.14 39.02 16.61
CA GLY A 661 12.44 39.40 17.84
C GLY A 661 13.39 39.93 18.95
N VAL A 662 14.52 39.26 19.18
CA VAL A 662 15.55 39.65 20.15
C VAL A 662 16.16 40.98 19.78
N LEU A 663 16.45 41.21 18.51
CA LEU A 663 16.95 42.50 18.02
C LEU A 663 15.89 43.61 18.10
N GLY A 664 14.62 43.25 18.29
CA GLY A 664 13.52 44.22 18.35
C GLY A 664 13.03 44.71 16.98
N ILE A 665 13.40 44.01 15.91
CA ILE A 665 12.95 44.28 14.53
C ILE A 665 11.48 43.89 14.36
N MET A 666 11.07 42.84 15.04
CA MET A 666 9.69 42.28 14.97
C MET A 666 9.09 42.19 16.38
N PRO A 667 7.81 42.61 16.57
CA PRO A 667 7.11 42.35 17.81
C PRO A 667 6.71 40.87 17.91
N PRO A 668 6.52 40.33 19.13
CA PRO A 668 6.19 38.90 19.36
C PRO A 668 4.96 38.42 18.61
N SER A 669 3.95 39.26 18.44
CA SER A 669 2.75 38.93 17.67
C SER A 669 3.04 38.68 16.18
N GLN A 670 3.95 39.45 15.57
CA GLN A 670 4.37 39.21 14.18
C GLN A 670 5.23 37.96 14.04
N THR A 671 6.13 37.70 14.99
CA THR A 671 6.93 36.45 14.97
C THR A 671 6.03 35.22 15.10
N ALA A 672 5.03 35.25 15.97
CA ALA A 672 4.02 34.19 16.11
C ALA A 672 3.20 34.01 14.82
N TRP A 673 2.78 35.10 14.17
CA TRP A 673 2.05 35.04 12.90
C TRP A 673 2.88 34.39 11.78
N LEU A 674 4.10 34.86 11.59
CA LEU A 674 5.02 34.33 10.56
C LEU A 674 5.37 32.86 10.84
N HIS A 675 5.61 32.49 12.10
CA HIS A 675 5.83 31.12 12.51
C HIS A 675 4.66 30.20 12.12
N ASN A 676 3.43 30.56 12.45
CA ASN A 676 2.25 29.76 12.13
C ASN A 676 1.99 29.67 10.62
N LEU A 677 2.20 30.77 9.88
CA LEU A 677 2.10 30.77 8.41
C LEU A 677 3.14 29.85 7.78
N PHE A 678 4.37 29.87 8.28
CA PHE A 678 5.44 29.00 7.81
C PHE A 678 5.15 27.52 8.15
N THR A 679 4.65 27.23 9.36
CA THR A 679 4.24 25.88 9.78
C THR A 679 3.17 25.33 8.84
N LEU A 680 2.16 26.12 8.51
CA LEU A 680 1.14 25.74 7.54
C LEU A 680 1.73 25.52 6.15
N GLY A 681 2.61 26.42 5.69
CA GLY A 681 3.27 26.33 4.38
C GLY A 681 4.07 25.03 4.22
N ILE A 682 4.88 24.70 5.23
CA ILE A 682 5.69 23.47 5.24
C ILE A 682 4.83 22.20 5.34
N GLY A 683 3.71 22.30 6.07
CA GLY A 683 2.71 21.22 6.12
C GLY A 683 2.10 20.96 4.75
N LEU A 684 1.66 21.99 4.05
CA LEU A 684 1.09 21.88 2.69
C LEU A 684 2.13 21.38 1.68
N GLU A 685 3.38 21.85 1.75
CA GLU A 685 4.48 21.35 0.93
C GLU A 685 4.69 19.85 1.17
N SER A 686 4.63 19.40 2.41
CA SER A 686 4.81 17.99 2.79
C SER A 686 3.75 17.06 2.18
N MET A 687 2.58 17.58 1.81
CA MET A 687 1.52 16.83 1.12
C MET A 687 1.70 16.76 -0.41
N THR A 688 2.68 17.47 -0.97
CA THR A 688 2.91 17.42 -2.43
C THR A 688 3.60 16.13 -2.85
N PRO A 689 3.42 15.66 -4.10
CA PRO A 689 4.11 14.51 -4.63
C PRO A 689 5.64 14.60 -4.45
N LEU A 690 6.27 13.46 -4.17
CA LEU A 690 7.72 13.38 -3.92
C LEU A 690 8.52 13.29 -5.21
N LEU A 691 8.01 12.56 -6.20
CA LEU A 691 8.63 12.40 -7.50
C LEU A 691 8.12 13.46 -8.49
N LYS A 692 9.00 14.00 -9.32
CA LYS A 692 8.65 14.97 -10.37
C LYS A 692 7.89 14.29 -11.52
N LYS A 693 7.06 15.06 -12.25
CA LYS A 693 6.28 14.55 -13.38
C LYS A 693 7.11 13.93 -14.52
N GLU A 694 8.39 14.28 -14.66
CA GLU A 694 9.28 13.69 -15.66
C GLU A 694 9.72 12.27 -15.28
N GLU A 695 9.91 12.00 -13.99
CA GLU A 695 10.18 10.66 -13.46
C GLU A 695 8.93 9.77 -13.48
N GLN A 696 7.73 10.35 -13.71
CA GLN A 696 6.45 9.63 -13.84
C GLN A 696 6.19 9.13 -15.27
N LYS A 697 6.87 9.63 -16.30
CA LYS A 697 6.62 9.26 -17.71
C LYS A 697 7.38 8.01 -18.16
N GLU A 698 8.44 7.60 -17.44
CA GLU A 698 9.23 6.42 -17.82
C GLU A 698 8.60 5.08 -17.38
N THR A 699 7.49 5.09 -16.63
CA THR A 699 6.92 3.88 -15.99
C THR A 699 5.60 3.39 -16.57
N VAL A 700 5.09 3.99 -17.65
CA VAL A 700 3.91 3.47 -18.35
C VAL A 700 4.32 3.11 -19.80
N PRO A 701 4.47 1.83 -20.14
CA PRO A 701 4.53 1.45 -21.55
C PRO A 701 3.19 1.85 -22.18
N THR A 702 3.19 2.86 -23.03
CA THR A 702 2.10 3.14 -23.96
C THR A 702 1.97 1.92 -24.86
N ILE A 703 0.96 1.10 -24.62
CA ILE A 703 0.49 0.14 -25.60
C ILE A 703 -0.12 1.00 -26.70
N ASP A 704 0.64 1.16 -27.77
CA ASP A 704 0.19 1.77 -29.00
C ASP A 704 -0.84 0.82 -29.64
N VAL A 705 -2.11 1.00 -29.27
CA VAL A 705 -3.22 0.35 -29.95
C VAL A 705 -3.39 1.13 -31.26
N THR A 706 -2.55 0.84 -32.23
CA THR A 706 -2.83 1.21 -33.61
C THR A 706 -4.10 0.50 -34.03
N ALA A 707 -5.11 1.29 -34.32
CA ALA A 707 -6.39 0.88 -34.90
C ALA A 707 -6.19 0.33 -36.34
N ASP A 708 -5.69 -0.91 -36.47
CA ASP A 708 -5.64 -1.64 -37.74
C ASP A 708 -5.66 -3.17 -37.54
N SER A 709 -6.65 -3.68 -36.78
CA SER A 709 -7.01 -5.11 -36.87
C SER A 709 -8.45 -5.38 -36.44
N VAL A 710 -9.39 -4.67 -37.10
CA VAL A 710 -10.79 -5.10 -37.15
C VAL A 710 -11.24 -4.98 -38.61
N VAL A 711 -10.84 -5.93 -39.44
CA VAL A 711 -11.53 -6.45 -40.64
C VAL A 711 -10.71 -7.65 -41.15
N ALA A 712 -11.07 -8.85 -40.75
CA ALA A 712 -11.13 -10.06 -41.58
C ALA A 712 -11.75 -11.19 -40.78
#